data_e5483233e2c5642e17edb20772730040
#
_entry.id   e5483233e2c5642e17edb20772730040
#
_cell.length_a   1.000
_cell.length_b   1.000
_cell.length_c   1.000
_cell.angle_alpha   90.00
_cell.angle_beta   90.00
_cell.angle_gamma   90.00
#
_symmetry.space_group_name_H-M   'P 1'
#
loop_
_entity.id
_entity.type
_entity.pdbx_description
1 polymer ?
#
loop_
_entity_poly.entity_id
_entity_poly.type
_entity_poly.pdbx_seq_one_letter_code
_entity_poly.pdbx_strand_id
1 'polypeptide(L)'
;MFGHLWKKAILRRFARLRKQILAQQKETNLLSDEELKSKITILRKKITKEKNLDKYLVSVFVLVREVVHRKTGLWLFPTQIFGGIVLHHGNIAQMNTGEGKTLTALLPICLNALSGKPVYVITVNEYLANRDWNLAKPIFDFFGITSGFNSNTHSSEEKKELYDNCTIVYTTGSELGFDYLRNNLVTQIKDKLNLRFSYVLMDEVDSTLIDESQNPLIISQRWGGDELEVKEKHQKSTYLAQQLVKKVDYKLDDKEKELWLTKKGVKEAEKFYKIENLFSFKHHEDNFLLHNSLKAKHFYQNGVEYIVDYERKKIVIIDALTGRLVPNRVYSAGIQQAVESKEGLPISPPSKSTAVITYQNFFRLFDKVAGMTGTAMTEAEEFRQVYGMEVIAVRPYKKLVRKDRDDLIFLDKKSKYQAIIQRIKKNAQTKKRPILVGSPSLDVSEYISSLLTKEGIFHHKLNAVNHREEAQIIKRAGELGAVTISTNMAGRGTDIVLTEESRKVGGLLVIGVERNFSRRIDNQLRGRAGRQGDPGESQFYVSLEDELVKNYEVKDQITRVFRGSNLKELFRKPLSGKWFNMMVSEPQEAIRNAQASGRQYVLNYDLLINHQRQTIYKYRHRILASPNIFSIVLPQKAIKDSQPQPYLKSQLVREIDFAWANYLEGLEKVKNLVNVRGWLPQDPQEAFFWETSKLFQTTCRHIRKRMQEITLNSLT
;
A
#
# COMPACT_ATOMS: atom_id res chain seq x y z
N MET A 1 24.23 -20.26 -10.87
CA MET A 1 25.58 -19.73 -11.16
C MET A 1 25.54 -18.50 -12.08
N PHE A 2 24.86 -18.55 -13.23
CA PHE A 2 24.75 -17.41 -14.19
C PHE A 2 24.20 -16.11 -13.61
N GLY A 3 23.14 -16.15 -12.79
CA GLY A 3 22.54 -14.94 -12.21
C GLY A 3 23.46 -14.18 -11.25
N HIS A 4 24.33 -14.87 -10.53
CA HIS A 4 25.29 -14.23 -9.61
C HIS A 4 26.42 -13.51 -10.36
N LEU A 5 26.91 -14.08 -11.46
CA LEU A 5 27.92 -13.46 -12.32
C LEU A 5 27.36 -12.21 -13.03
N TRP A 6 26.13 -12.30 -13.52
CA TRP A 6 25.43 -11.19 -14.17
C TRP A 6 25.23 -10.01 -13.19
N LYS A 7 24.73 -10.28 -11.98
CA LYS A 7 24.57 -9.26 -10.93
C LYS A 7 25.91 -8.58 -10.58
N LYS A 8 26.98 -9.35 -10.50
CA LYS A 8 28.33 -8.82 -10.23
C LYS A 8 28.84 -7.91 -11.37
N ALA A 9 28.54 -8.26 -12.62
CA ALA A 9 28.90 -7.43 -13.78
C ALA A 9 28.15 -6.08 -13.78
N ILE A 10 26.85 -6.09 -13.51
CA ILE A 10 26.03 -4.88 -13.39
C ILE A 10 26.56 -3.96 -12.28
N LEU A 11 26.82 -4.50 -11.11
CA LEU A 11 27.34 -3.71 -9.97
C LEU A 11 28.71 -3.09 -10.30
N ARG A 12 29.57 -3.79 -11.06
CA ARG A 12 30.84 -3.24 -11.56
C ARG A 12 30.61 -2.10 -12.56
N ARG A 13 29.64 -2.24 -13.48
CA ARG A 13 29.24 -1.17 -14.42
C ARG A 13 28.76 0.06 -13.64
N PHE A 14 27.88 -0.08 -12.66
CA PHE A 14 27.38 1.01 -11.84
C PHE A 14 28.50 1.71 -11.04
N ALA A 15 29.43 0.94 -10.52
CA ALA A 15 30.60 1.51 -9.83
C ALA A 15 31.51 2.34 -10.76
N ARG A 16 31.65 1.93 -12.04
CA ARG A 16 32.40 2.73 -13.06
C ARG A 16 31.68 4.03 -13.38
N LEU A 17 30.36 4.00 -13.62
CA LEU A 17 29.54 5.20 -13.86
C LEU A 17 29.66 6.18 -12.70
N ARG A 18 29.55 5.68 -11.45
CA ARG A 18 29.77 6.52 -10.26
C ARG A 18 31.13 7.21 -10.25
N LYS A 19 32.22 6.49 -10.58
CA LYS A 19 33.57 7.06 -10.67
C LYS A 19 33.65 8.15 -11.73
N GLN A 20 33.04 7.95 -12.90
CA GLN A 20 32.99 8.94 -13.98
C GLN A 20 32.26 10.23 -13.54
N ILE A 21 31.12 10.09 -12.85
CA ILE A 21 30.36 11.24 -12.33
C ILE A 21 31.22 12.04 -11.34
N LEU A 22 31.89 11.36 -10.41
CA LEU A 22 32.75 12.02 -9.42
C LEU A 22 33.97 12.73 -10.06
N ALA A 23 34.54 12.15 -11.12
CA ALA A 23 35.68 12.73 -11.83
C ALA A 23 35.31 14.04 -12.56
N GLN A 24 34.14 14.06 -13.22
CA GLN A 24 33.68 15.23 -13.97
C GLN A 24 33.17 16.39 -13.08
N GLN A 25 32.97 16.15 -11.78
CA GLN A 25 32.45 17.18 -10.88
C GLN A 25 33.35 18.41 -10.75
N LYS A 26 34.66 18.21 -10.74
CA LYS A 26 35.62 19.30 -10.56
C LYS A 26 35.47 20.39 -11.64
N GLU A 27 35.27 19.99 -12.88
CA GLU A 27 35.08 20.91 -14.01
C GLU A 27 33.68 21.57 -13.94
N THR A 28 32.68 20.86 -13.48
CA THR A 28 31.32 21.40 -13.41
C THR A 28 31.14 22.41 -12.30
N ASN A 29 31.90 22.32 -11.21
CA ASN A 29 31.85 23.26 -10.10
C ASN A 29 32.32 24.69 -10.49
N LEU A 30 33.14 24.81 -11.56
CA LEU A 30 33.65 26.07 -12.03
C LEU A 30 32.68 26.83 -12.94
N LEU A 31 31.61 26.20 -13.39
CA LEU A 31 30.64 26.78 -14.32
C LEU A 31 29.73 27.77 -13.61
N SER A 32 29.38 28.85 -14.30
CA SER A 32 28.32 29.76 -13.87
C SER A 32 26.92 29.13 -13.98
N ASP A 33 25.92 29.74 -13.36
CA ASP A 33 24.54 29.28 -13.48
C ASP A 33 24.00 29.32 -14.92
N GLU A 34 24.46 30.32 -15.70
CA GLU A 34 24.10 30.47 -17.10
C GLU A 34 24.70 29.38 -17.98
N GLU A 35 25.97 29.03 -17.75
CA GLU A 35 26.64 27.93 -18.45
C GLU A 35 26.02 26.60 -18.11
N LEU A 36 25.62 26.37 -16.84
CA LEU A 36 24.89 25.16 -16.43
C LEU A 36 23.54 25.07 -17.15
N LYS A 37 22.75 26.17 -17.20
CA LYS A 37 21.45 26.20 -17.91
C LYS A 37 21.64 25.96 -19.41
N SER A 38 22.69 26.53 -20.03
CA SER A 38 23.03 26.28 -21.43
C SER A 38 23.32 24.79 -21.69
N LYS A 39 24.17 24.16 -20.87
CA LYS A 39 24.47 22.73 -20.96
C LYS A 39 23.20 21.86 -20.78
N ILE A 40 22.34 22.21 -19.84
CA ILE A 40 21.05 21.51 -19.62
C ILE A 40 20.19 21.60 -20.89
N THR A 41 20.10 22.79 -21.49
CA THR A 41 19.29 23.00 -22.70
C THR A 41 19.82 22.19 -23.89
N ILE A 42 21.14 22.14 -24.06
CA ILE A 42 21.77 21.33 -25.11
C ILE A 42 21.51 19.83 -24.87
N LEU A 43 21.65 19.34 -23.62
CA LEU A 43 21.41 17.96 -23.27
C LEU A 43 19.94 17.59 -23.48
N ARG A 44 18.99 18.45 -23.10
CA ARG A 44 17.56 18.24 -23.33
C ARG A 44 17.28 18.02 -24.82
N LYS A 45 17.77 18.87 -25.71
CA LYS A 45 17.60 18.72 -27.15
C LYS A 45 18.13 17.38 -27.67
N LYS A 46 19.32 16.95 -27.19
CA LYS A 46 19.93 15.67 -27.56
C LYS A 46 19.13 14.47 -27.06
N ILE A 47 18.71 14.51 -25.78
CA ILE A 47 17.94 13.44 -25.13
C ILE A 47 16.59 13.24 -25.83
N THR A 48 15.88 14.31 -26.13
CA THR A 48 14.59 14.25 -26.82
C THR A 48 14.71 13.63 -28.21
N LYS A 49 15.82 13.89 -28.91
CA LYS A 49 16.08 13.36 -30.24
C LYS A 49 16.50 11.89 -30.23
N GLU A 50 17.43 11.51 -29.36
CA GLU A 50 18.06 10.18 -29.40
C GLU A 50 17.32 9.11 -28.57
N LYS A 51 16.47 9.47 -27.64
CA LYS A 51 15.68 8.59 -26.76
C LYS A 51 16.50 7.62 -25.88
N ASN A 52 17.83 7.61 -25.96
CA ASN A 52 18.71 6.75 -25.16
C ASN A 52 19.22 7.53 -23.94
N LEU A 53 18.60 7.35 -22.80
CA LEU A 53 18.92 8.06 -21.55
C LEU A 53 20.26 7.61 -20.95
N ASP A 54 20.65 6.35 -21.09
CA ASP A 54 21.88 5.79 -20.51
C ASP A 54 23.14 6.55 -21.00
N LYS A 55 23.13 6.99 -22.24
CA LYS A 55 24.24 7.74 -22.86
C LYS A 55 24.49 9.08 -22.14
N TYR A 56 23.45 9.67 -21.60
CA TYR A 56 23.48 11.00 -20.96
C TYR A 56 23.51 10.95 -19.44
N LEU A 57 23.47 9.75 -18.84
CA LEU A 57 23.38 9.55 -17.39
C LEU A 57 24.50 10.28 -16.65
N VAL A 58 25.77 10.11 -17.08
CA VAL A 58 26.90 10.73 -16.40
C VAL A 58 26.81 12.25 -16.45
N SER A 59 26.57 12.81 -17.63
CA SER A 59 26.50 14.27 -17.83
C SER A 59 25.36 14.92 -17.04
N VAL A 60 24.17 14.28 -17.03
CA VAL A 60 23.03 14.83 -16.29
C VAL A 60 23.21 14.68 -14.78
N PHE A 61 23.73 13.54 -14.31
CA PHE A 61 23.93 13.33 -12.87
C PHE A 61 24.97 14.29 -12.28
N VAL A 62 26.00 14.64 -13.03
CA VAL A 62 26.98 15.67 -12.61
C VAL A 62 26.29 17.01 -12.44
N LEU A 63 25.46 17.42 -13.42
CA LEU A 63 24.71 18.69 -13.36
C LEU A 63 23.70 18.70 -12.21
N VAL A 64 22.93 17.60 -12.03
CA VAL A 64 21.97 17.51 -10.92
C VAL A 64 22.68 17.62 -9.57
N ARG A 65 23.81 16.95 -9.41
CA ARG A 65 24.62 17.01 -8.19
C ARG A 65 25.09 18.44 -7.87
N GLU A 66 25.52 19.18 -8.87
CA GLU A 66 25.94 20.59 -8.72
C GLU A 66 24.76 21.49 -8.36
N VAL A 67 23.66 21.37 -9.08
CA VAL A 67 22.46 22.17 -8.84
C VAL A 67 21.86 21.89 -7.46
N VAL A 68 21.83 20.62 -7.02
CA VAL A 68 21.42 20.26 -5.66
C VAL A 68 22.29 20.98 -4.64
N HIS A 69 23.61 20.96 -4.83
CA HIS A 69 24.52 21.66 -3.92
C HIS A 69 24.23 23.16 -3.87
N ARG A 70 24.11 23.83 -5.01
CA ARG A 70 23.84 25.28 -5.08
C ARG A 70 22.50 25.67 -4.45
N LYS A 71 21.46 24.83 -4.62
CA LYS A 71 20.11 25.15 -4.13
C LYS A 71 19.87 24.75 -2.67
N THR A 72 20.59 23.74 -2.17
CA THR A 72 20.33 23.17 -0.82
C THR A 72 21.53 23.29 0.13
N GLY A 73 22.72 23.61 -0.36
CA GLY A 73 23.98 23.54 0.38
C GLY A 73 24.50 22.12 0.63
N LEU A 74 23.78 21.09 0.17
CA LEU A 74 24.11 19.68 0.45
C LEU A 74 24.77 19.01 -0.75
N TRP A 75 25.88 18.32 -0.50
CA TRP A 75 26.51 17.47 -1.51
C TRP A 75 25.93 16.07 -1.49
N LEU A 76 25.58 15.56 -2.67
CA LEU A 76 25.25 14.14 -2.82
C LEU A 76 26.50 13.27 -2.63
N PHE A 77 26.43 12.33 -1.71
CA PHE A 77 27.51 11.38 -1.43
C PHE A 77 27.67 10.34 -2.54
N PRO A 78 28.88 9.73 -2.66
CA PRO A 78 29.11 8.67 -3.65
C PRO A 78 28.12 7.49 -3.55
N THR A 79 27.63 7.19 -2.37
CA THR A 79 26.61 6.13 -2.12
C THR A 79 25.25 6.53 -2.67
N GLN A 80 24.87 7.81 -2.55
CA GLN A 80 23.62 8.35 -3.11
C GLN A 80 23.67 8.38 -4.64
N ILE A 81 24.81 8.74 -5.23
CA ILE A 81 25.00 8.66 -6.70
C ILE A 81 24.81 7.22 -7.17
N PHE A 82 25.38 6.24 -6.45
CA PHE A 82 25.20 4.82 -6.77
C PHE A 82 23.72 4.40 -6.67
N GLY A 83 23.02 4.85 -5.62
CA GLY A 83 21.56 4.64 -5.48
C GLY A 83 20.78 5.24 -6.64
N GLY A 84 21.10 6.46 -7.07
CA GLY A 84 20.48 7.10 -8.24
C GLY A 84 20.69 6.31 -9.55
N ILE A 85 21.87 5.71 -9.75
CA ILE A 85 22.14 4.84 -10.90
C ILE A 85 21.26 3.59 -10.83
N VAL A 86 21.13 2.95 -9.66
CA VAL A 86 20.25 1.78 -9.44
C VAL A 86 18.82 2.13 -9.83
N LEU A 87 18.29 3.25 -9.34
CA LEU A 87 16.94 3.73 -9.60
C LEU A 87 16.70 4.05 -11.08
N HIS A 88 17.70 4.65 -11.76
CA HIS A 88 17.56 4.92 -13.19
C HIS A 88 17.38 3.66 -14.03
N HIS A 89 17.99 2.55 -13.62
CA HIS A 89 17.88 1.27 -14.31
C HIS A 89 16.64 0.44 -13.89
N GLY A 90 15.65 1.04 -13.24
CA GLY A 90 14.40 0.36 -12.90
C GLY A 90 14.54 -0.69 -11.79
N ASN A 91 15.44 -0.48 -10.85
CA ASN A 91 15.67 -1.39 -9.73
C ASN A 91 15.32 -0.74 -8.39
N ILE A 92 15.36 -1.53 -7.33
CA ILE A 92 15.15 -1.04 -5.96
C ILE A 92 16.49 -0.75 -5.30
N ALA A 93 16.69 0.50 -4.90
CA ALA A 93 17.83 0.90 -4.07
C ALA A 93 17.48 0.71 -2.60
N GLN A 94 17.99 -0.35 -1.96
CA GLN A 94 17.86 -0.47 -0.51
C GLN A 94 18.86 0.44 0.18
N MET A 95 18.36 1.56 0.70
CA MET A 95 19.12 2.57 1.45
C MET A 95 18.52 2.71 2.84
N ASN A 96 19.37 2.68 3.86
CA ASN A 96 18.90 2.85 5.23
C ASN A 96 18.14 4.18 5.41
N THR A 97 17.22 4.21 6.34
CA THR A 97 16.50 5.45 6.68
C THR A 97 17.51 6.51 7.17
N GLY A 98 17.37 7.75 6.72
CA GLY A 98 18.30 8.84 7.03
C GLY A 98 19.51 8.95 6.10
N GLU A 99 19.69 8.07 5.11
CA GLU A 99 20.80 8.15 4.13
C GLU A 99 20.51 9.11 2.94
N GLY A 100 19.46 9.93 3.02
CA GLY A 100 19.14 10.95 2.02
C GLY A 100 18.49 10.40 0.75
N LYS A 101 17.53 9.46 0.89
CA LYS A 101 16.76 8.91 -0.22
C LYS A 101 16.13 9.97 -1.11
N THR A 102 15.51 10.99 -0.52
CA THR A 102 14.87 12.10 -1.26
C THR A 102 15.82 12.81 -2.21
N LEU A 103 17.05 13.11 -1.77
CA LEU A 103 18.08 13.73 -2.64
C LEU A 103 18.59 12.75 -3.71
N THR A 104 18.73 11.46 -3.36
CA THR A 104 19.14 10.40 -4.30
C THR A 104 18.16 10.29 -5.46
N ALA A 105 16.87 10.43 -5.19
CA ALA A 105 15.80 10.35 -6.16
C ALA A 105 15.87 11.43 -7.25
N LEU A 106 16.39 12.62 -6.93
CA LEU A 106 16.50 13.75 -7.88
C LEU A 106 17.34 13.40 -9.11
N LEU A 107 18.36 12.56 -8.95
CA LEU A 107 19.24 12.14 -10.05
C LEU A 107 18.47 11.47 -11.20
N PRO A 108 17.76 10.36 -10.98
CA PRO A 108 16.99 9.69 -12.04
C PRO A 108 15.72 10.47 -12.43
N ILE A 109 15.10 11.22 -11.51
CA ILE A 109 13.92 12.04 -11.81
C ILE A 109 14.27 13.09 -12.88
N CYS A 110 15.30 13.89 -12.66
CA CYS A 110 15.72 14.90 -13.63
C CYS A 110 16.13 14.30 -14.97
N LEU A 111 16.88 13.19 -14.97
CA LEU A 111 17.30 12.53 -16.22
C LEU A 111 16.09 12.03 -17.03
N ASN A 112 15.12 11.36 -16.39
CA ASN A 112 13.96 10.86 -17.09
C ASN A 112 13.05 12.00 -17.55
N ALA A 113 12.86 13.05 -16.74
CA ALA A 113 12.03 14.21 -17.08
C ALA A 113 12.57 15.03 -18.24
N LEU A 114 13.91 15.09 -18.44
CA LEU A 114 14.53 15.77 -19.59
C LEU A 114 14.13 15.14 -20.94
N SER A 115 13.62 13.90 -20.95
CA SER A 115 13.06 13.29 -22.16
C SER A 115 11.71 13.89 -22.62
N GLY A 116 11.08 14.73 -21.80
CA GLY A 116 9.73 15.25 -22.01
C GLY A 116 8.61 14.24 -21.72
N LYS A 117 8.95 13.06 -21.22
CA LYS A 117 7.98 12.07 -20.77
C LYS A 117 7.61 12.28 -19.31
N PRO A 118 6.34 12.00 -18.91
CA PRO A 118 5.93 12.13 -17.53
C PRO A 118 6.73 11.26 -16.57
N VAL A 119 7.03 11.83 -15.41
CA VAL A 119 7.69 11.16 -14.28
C VAL A 119 6.79 11.31 -13.06
N TYR A 120 6.46 10.18 -12.44
CA TYR A 120 5.66 10.16 -11.21
C TYR A 120 6.55 9.81 -10.03
N VAL A 121 6.40 10.56 -8.95
CA VAL A 121 7.09 10.30 -7.68
C VAL A 121 6.05 9.94 -6.63
N ILE A 122 6.09 8.70 -6.19
CA ILE A 122 5.12 8.14 -5.25
C ILE A 122 5.72 8.16 -3.84
N THR A 123 4.94 8.66 -2.88
CA THR A 123 5.25 8.60 -1.45
C THR A 123 4.11 7.96 -0.67
N VAL A 124 4.37 7.62 0.59
CA VAL A 124 3.41 6.91 1.46
C VAL A 124 2.16 7.73 1.78
N ASN A 125 2.26 9.06 1.81
CA ASN A 125 1.13 9.95 2.08
C ASN A 125 1.33 11.32 1.43
N GLU A 126 0.23 12.09 1.34
CA GLU A 126 0.20 13.40 0.71
C GLU A 126 1.11 14.44 1.39
N TYR A 127 1.25 14.36 2.73
CA TYR A 127 2.14 15.27 3.45
C TYR A 127 3.59 15.12 3.01
N LEU A 128 4.07 13.88 2.88
CA LEU A 128 5.43 13.60 2.40
C LEU A 128 5.58 13.97 0.92
N ALA A 129 4.58 13.70 0.09
CA ALA A 129 4.61 14.07 -1.32
C ALA A 129 4.75 15.59 -1.51
N ASN A 130 3.96 16.36 -0.78
CA ASN A 130 4.02 17.83 -0.82
C ASN A 130 5.33 18.36 -0.26
N ARG A 131 5.82 17.81 0.88
CA ARG A 131 7.11 18.19 1.47
C ARG A 131 8.27 17.97 0.51
N ASP A 132 8.32 16.78 -0.09
CA ASP A 132 9.43 16.38 -0.97
C ASP A 132 9.37 17.11 -2.31
N TRP A 133 8.17 17.41 -2.83
CA TRP A 133 7.98 18.28 -3.98
C TRP A 133 8.49 19.70 -3.71
N ASN A 134 8.12 20.32 -2.58
CA ASN A 134 8.58 21.67 -2.21
C ASN A 134 10.10 21.74 -2.07
N LEU A 135 10.75 20.70 -1.55
CA LEU A 135 12.22 20.61 -1.47
C LEU A 135 12.86 20.49 -2.87
N ALA A 136 12.24 19.72 -3.76
CA ALA A 136 12.76 19.42 -5.09
C ALA A 136 12.46 20.52 -6.13
N LYS A 137 11.38 21.26 -5.95
CA LYS A 137 10.90 22.28 -6.90
C LYS A 137 11.97 23.29 -7.35
N PRO A 138 12.80 23.91 -6.46
CA PRO A 138 13.85 24.84 -6.88
C PRO A 138 14.89 24.21 -7.81
N ILE A 139 15.10 22.90 -7.72
CA ILE A 139 16.02 22.14 -8.57
C ILE A 139 15.38 21.91 -9.94
N PHE A 140 14.10 21.50 -9.97
CA PHE A 140 13.36 21.30 -11.22
C PHE A 140 13.21 22.61 -12.01
N ASP A 141 12.91 23.72 -11.31
CA ASP A 141 12.81 25.05 -11.91
C ASP A 141 14.14 25.46 -12.54
N PHE A 142 15.29 25.17 -11.90
CA PHE A 142 16.61 25.43 -12.48
C PHE A 142 16.85 24.63 -13.76
N PHE A 143 16.36 23.39 -13.83
CA PHE A 143 16.40 22.55 -15.03
C PHE A 143 15.35 22.97 -16.07
N GLY A 144 14.45 23.90 -15.75
CA GLY A 144 13.32 24.29 -16.60
C GLY A 144 12.32 23.14 -16.79
N ILE A 145 12.14 22.28 -15.78
CA ILE A 145 11.21 21.15 -15.78
C ILE A 145 9.99 21.53 -14.95
N THR A 146 8.80 21.44 -15.57
CA THR A 146 7.53 21.69 -14.87
C THR A 146 7.21 20.56 -13.88
N SER A 147 6.81 20.93 -12.68
CA SER A 147 6.48 19.96 -11.63
C SER A 147 5.30 20.39 -10.80
N GLY A 148 4.54 19.44 -10.28
CA GLY A 148 3.40 19.69 -9.43
C GLY A 148 3.15 18.58 -8.42
N PHE A 149 2.25 18.87 -7.49
CA PHE A 149 1.77 17.96 -6.46
C PHE A 149 0.30 17.63 -6.72
N ASN A 150 -0.06 16.34 -6.68
CA ASN A 150 -1.43 15.86 -6.81
C ASN A 150 -1.98 15.44 -5.44
N SER A 151 -3.14 15.99 -5.09
CA SER A 151 -3.87 15.70 -3.84
C SER A 151 -5.27 15.16 -4.14
N ASN A 152 -5.81 14.42 -3.17
CA ASN A 152 -7.20 13.94 -3.20
C ASN A 152 -8.22 15.09 -3.05
N THR A 153 -7.78 16.27 -2.62
CA THR A 153 -8.61 17.47 -2.48
C THR A 153 -8.72 18.28 -3.77
N HIS A 154 -7.88 17.99 -4.77
CA HIS A 154 -7.91 18.70 -6.05
C HIS A 154 -9.17 18.35 -6.84
N SER A 155 -9.79 19.36 -7.45
CA SER A 155 -10.89 19.19 -8.39
C SER A 155 -10.44 18.48 -9.67
N SER A 156 -11.38 18.03 -10.49
CA SER A 156 -11.08 17.40 -11.79
C SER A 156 -10.34 18.34 -12.73
N GLU A 157 -10.68 19.64 -12.71
CA GLU A 157 -10.07 20.70 -13.49
C GLU A 157 -8.61 20.93 -13.07
N GLU A 158 -8.35 21.06 -11.77
CA GLU A 158 -6.99 21.21 -11.21
C GLU A 158 -6.11 20.01 -11.55
N LYS A 159 -6.66 18.80 -11.45
CA LYS A 159 -5.92 17.58 -11.84
C LYS A 159 -5.63 17.57 -13.33
N LYS A 160 -6.57 17.98 -14.16
CA LYS A 160 -6.38 18.06 -15.61
C LYS A 160 -5.26 19.04 -15.95
N GLU A 161 -5.29 20.23 -15.39
CA GLU A 161 -4.24 21.24 -15.56
C GLU A 161 -2.86 20.69 -15.10
N LEU A 162 -2.82 19.99 -13.98
CA LEU A 162 -1.61 19.36 -13.47
C LEU A 162 -1.03 18.33 -14.45
N TYR A 163 -1.85 17.38 -14.94
CA TYR A 163 -1.38 16.32 -15.83
C TYR A 163 -1.11 16.79 -17.27
N ASP A 164 -1.71 17.89 -17.69
CA ASP A 164 -1.44 18.49 -19.00
C ASP A 164 -0.15 19.31 -19.01
N ASN A 165 0.16 20.02 -17.91
CA ASN A 165 1.24 21.01 -17.86
C ASN A 165 2.51 20.52 -17.11
N CYS A 166 2.41 19.53 -16.22
CA CYS A 166 3.56 19.08 -15.44
C CYS A 166 4.21 17.82 -16.03
N THR A 167 5.53 17.88 -16.16
CA THR A 167 6.37 16.72 -16.52
C THR A 167 6.62 15.83 -15.30
N ILE A 168 6.75 16.41 -14.10
CA ILE A 168 6.96 15.67 -12.85
C ILE A 168 5.73 15.85 -11.96
N VAL A 169 5.15 14.76 -11.49
CA VAL A 169 4.01 14.76 -10.57
C VAL A 169 4.34 13.98 -9.31
N TYR A 170 4.30 14.65 -8.16
CA TYR A 170 4.37 14.02 -6.84
C TYR A 170 2.98 13.66 -6.36
N THR A 171 2.79 12.43 -5.87
CA THR A 171 1.47 11.94 -5.44
C THR A 171 1.60 10.70 -4.54
N THR A 172 0.48 10.09 -4.17
CA THR A 172 0.44 8.76 -3.53
C THR A 172 0.10 7.68 -4.54
N GLY A 173 0.45 6.42 -4.25
CA GLY A 173 0.14 5.30 -5.14
C GLY A 173 -1.35 5.09 -5.32
N SER A 174 -2.12 5.24 -4.24
CA SER A 174 -3.58 5.16 -4.26
C SER A 174 -4.22 6.25 -5.10
N GLU A 175 -3.81 7.52 -4.93
CA GLU A 175 -4.42 8.64 -5.65
C GLU A 175 -4.18 8.55 -7.16
N LEU A 176 -2.94 8.23 -7.57
CA LEU A 176 -2.64 8.04 -8.99
C LEU A 176 -3.43 6.87 -9.59
N GLY A 177 -3.59 5.78 -8.84
CA GLY A 177 -4.39 4.65 -9.27
C GLY A 177 -5.88 4.97 -9.35
N PHE A 178 -6.41 5.76 -8.42
CA PHE A 178 -7.79 6.25 -8.51
C PHE A 178 -7.98 7.23 -9.66
N ASP A 179 -7.01 8.09 -9.94
CA ASP A 179 -7.05 8.98 -11.11
C ASP A 179 -7.08 8.18 -12.42
N TYR A 180 -6.29 7.09 -12.50
CA TYR A 180 -6.37 6.15 -13.62
C TYR A 180 -7.76 5.53 -13.79
N LEU A 181 -8.35 5.05 -12.67
CA LEU A 181 -9.68 4.44 -12.72
C LEU A 181 -10.75 5.47 -13.12
N ARG A 182 -10.75 6.67 -12.48
CA ARG A 182 -11.69 7.77 -12.82
C ARG A 182 -11.54 8.19 -14.28
N ASN A 183 -10.31 8.27 -14.78
CA ASN A 183 -10.01 8.62 -16.18
C ASN A 183 -10.61 7.63 -17.20
N ASN A 184 -10.81 6.37 -16.78
CA ASN A 184 -11.47 5.37 -17.61
C ASN A 184 -13.00 5.33 -17.43
N LEU A 185 -13.55 6.14 -16.51
CA LEU A 185 -15.00 6.28 -16.28
C LEU A 185 -15.59 7.60 -16.80
N VAL A 186 -14.77 8.53 -17.31
CA VAL A 186 -15.27 9.81 -17.85
C VAL A 186 -16.24 9.58 -19.00
N THR A 187 -17.31 10.37 -19.05
CA THR A 187 -18.36 10.27 -20.09
C THR A 187 -18.13 11.20 -21.27
N GLN A 188 -17.22 12.15 -21.14
CA GLN A 188 -16.85 13.09 -22.21
C GLN A 188 -15.34 13.09 -22.41
N ILE A 189 -14.91 13.15 -23.66
CA ILE A 189 -13.47 13.10 -24.00
C ILE A 189 -12.70 14.32 -23.45
N LYS A 190 -13.35 15.48 -23.33
CA LYS A 190 -12.76 16.70 -22.78
C LYS A 190 -12.36 16.59 -21.32
N ASP A 191 -13.02 15.70 -20.55
CA ASP A 191 -12.77 15.51 -19.11
C ASP A 191 -11.64 14.50 -18.86
N LYS A 192 -11.09 13.93 -19.94
CA LYS A 192 -10.04 12.92 -19.84
C LYS A 192 -8.71 13.55 -19.45
N LEU A 193 -8.05 12.93 -18.44
CA LEU A 193 -6.71 13.30 -18.01
C LEU A 193 -5.66 12.75 -18.99
N ASN A 194 -4.58 13.49 -19.19
CA ASN A 194 -3.46 13.09 -20.05
C ASN A 194 -2.47 12.18 -19.29
N LEU A 195 -2.95 11.04 -18.81
CA LEU A 195 -2.11 10.06 -18.10
C LEU A 195 -1.28 9.24 -19.08
N ARG A 196 0.06 9.31 -18.94
CA ARG A 196 1.02 8.50 -19.69
C ARG A 196 1.98 7.85 -18.70
N PHE A 197 2.15 6.56 -18.73
CA PHE A 197 2.86 5.76 -17.75
C PHE A 197 4.31 5.48 -18.19
N SER A 198 5.20 6.48 -18.12
CA SER A 198 6.59 6.31 -18.58
C SER A 198 7.53 5.87 -17.47
N TYR A 199 7.75 6.71 -16.45
CA TYR A 199 8.65 6.40 -15.35
C TYR A 199 7.98 6.71 -14.02
N VAL A 200 8.02 5.75 -13.10
CA VAL A 200 7.58 5.94 -11.72
C VAL A 200 8.71 5.59 -10.75
N LEU A 201 8.92 6.47 -9.79
CA LEU A 201 9.84 6.28 -8.67
C LEU A 201 9.06 6.30 -7.36
N MET A 202 9.20 5.23 -6.57
CA MET A 202 8.49 5.06 -5.31
C MET A 202 9.44 5.23 -4.13
N ASP A 203 9.14 6.17 -3.23
CA ASP A 203 9.76 6.17 -1.90
C ASP A 203 8.98 5.21 -0.99
N GLU A 204 9.71 4.49 -0.13
CA GLU A 204 9.17 3.39 0.69
C GLU A 204 8.39 2.39 -0.17
N VAL A 205 9.02 1.92 -1.26
CA VAL A 205 8.41 1.04 -2.28
C VAL A 205 7.77 -0.22 -1.69
N ASP A 206 8.29 -0.72 -0.58
CA ASP A 206 7.75 -1.87 0.15
C ASP A 206 6.38 -1.57 0.79
N SER A 207 6.09 -0.32 1.16
CA SER A 207 4.74 0.06 1.59
C SER A 207 3.73 -0.08 0.46
N THR A 208 4.06 0.50 -0.68
CA THR A 208 3.13 0.56 -1.81
C THR A 208 2.95 -0.81 -2.48
N LEU A 209 4.06 -1.52 -2.76
CA LEU A 209 4.02 -2.75 -3.57
C LEU A 209 3.84 -4.04 -2.76
N ILE A 210 4.01 -4.01 -1.44
CA ILE A 210 3.83 -5.17 -0.56
C ILE A 210 2.66 -4.97 0.40
N ASP A 211 2.65 -3.88 1.20
CA ASP A 211 1.61 -3.70 2.22
C ASP A 211 0.26 -3.31 1.62
N GLU A 212 0.22 -2.24 0.81
CA GLU A 212 -1.00 -1.74 0.20
C GLU A 212 -1.51 -2.64 -0.92
N SER A 213 -0.62 -3.40 -1.56
CA SER A 213 -0.94 -4.28 -2.69
C SER A 213 -1.78 -5.52 -2.33
N GLN A 214 -2.07 -5.73 -1.05
CA GLN A 214 -3.00 -6.77 -0.60
C GLN A 214 -4.45 -6.49 -1.02
N ASN A 215 -4.80 -5.21 -1.16
CA ASN A 215 -6.15 -4.79 -1.53
C ASN A 215 -6.12 -4.10 -2.90
N PRO A 216 -7.06 -4.40 -3.80
CA PRO A 216 -7.20 -3.69 -5.05
C PRO A 216 -7.76 -2.27 -4.83
N LEU A 217 -7.51 -1.39 -5.79
CA LEU A 217 -8.19 -0.10 -5.90
C LEU A 217 -9.56 -0.33 -6.55
N ILE A 218 -10.61 0.13 -5.90
CA ILE A 218 -12.00 -0.09 -6.32
C ILE A 218 -12.76 1.23 -6.33
N ILE A 219 -13.41 1.53 -7.43
CA ILE A 219 -14.43 2.57 -7.51
C ILE A 219 -15.78 1.87 -7.59
N SER A 220 -16.66 2.19 -6.63
CA SER A 220 -18.02 1.68 -6.59
C SER A 220 -19.00 2.81 -6.84
N GLN A 221 -20.04 2.55 -7.61
CA GLN A 221 -21.15 3.48 -7.85
C GLN A 221 -22.45 2.88 -7.30
N ARG A 222 -23.34 3.75 -6.84
CA ARG A 222 -24.69 3.36 -6.46
C ARG A 222 -25.50 3.12 -7.72
N TRP A 223 -26.04 1.93 -7.85
CA TRP A 223 -26.98 1.57 -8.91
C TRP A 223 -28.33 1.37 -8.27
N GLY A 224 -29.35 2.05 -8.76
CA GLY A 224 -30.68 2.03 -8.19
C GLY A 224 -31.19 0.61 -7.97
N GLY A 225 -31.69 0.36 -6.79
CA GLY A 225 -32.50 -0.77 -6.36
C GLY A 225 -33.58 -0.22 -5.45
N ASP A 226 -34.64 -1.01 -5.19
CA ASP A 226 -35.65 -0.62 -4.21
C ASP A 226 -35.00 -0.63 -2.82
N GLU A 227 -34.75 0.60 -2.30
CA GLU A 227 -34.10 0.79 -0.98
C GLU A 227 -34.87 0.06 0.14
N LEU A 228 -36.19 -0.06 0.01
CA LEU A 228 -37.04 -0.75 0.98
C LEU A 228 -36.80 -2.27 0.95
N GLU A 229 -36.73 -2.85 -0.23
CA GLU A 229 -36.47 -4.30 -0.40
C GLU A 229 -35.08 -4.67 0.13
N VAL A 230 -34.05 -3.88 -0.17
CA VAL A 230 -32.69 -4.09 0.34
C VAL A 230 -32.65 -3.99 1.87
N LYS A 231 -33.32 -2.98 2.44
CA LYS A 231 -33.41 -2.81 3.89
C LYS A 231 -34.08 -4.00 4.56
N GLU A 232 -35.23 -4.45 4.05
CA GLU A 232 -35.95 -5.60 4.60
C GLU A 232 -35.13 -6.88 4.56
N LYS A 233 -34.47 -7.16 3.46
CA LYS A 233 -33.61 -8.35 3.31
C LYS A 233 -32.46 -8.37 4.31
N HIS A 234 -31.75 -7.25 4.48
CA HIS A 234 -30.67 -7.15 5.45
C HIS A 234 -31.16 -7.25 6.88
N GLN A 235 -32.27 -6.60 7.23
CA GLN A 235 -32.87 -6.67 8.57
C GLN A 235 -33.32 -8.10 8.90
N LYS A 236 -33.98 -8.83 7.98
CA LYS A 236 -34.36 -10.24 8.16
C LYS A 236 -33.13 -11.11 8.42
N SER A 237 -32.08 -10.94 7.64
CA SER A 237 -30.85 -11.72 7.79
C SER A 237 -30.11 -11.43 9.10
N THR A 238 -30.07 -10.15 9.51
CA THR A 238 -29.49 -9.74 10.79
C THR A 238 -30.29 -10.31 11.98
N TYR A 239 -31.60 -10.27 11.90
CA TYR A 239 -32.50 -10.86 12.91
C TYR A 239 -32.25 -12.38 13.08
N LEU A 240 -32.19 -13.13 11.96
CA LEU A 240 -31.86 -14.54 12.00
C LEU A 240 -30.46 -14.79 12.58
N ALA A 241 -29.47 -14.02 12.15
CA ALA A 241 -28.10 -14.15 12.66
C ALA A 241 -27.99 -13.93 14.17
N GLN A 242 -28.86 -13.08 14.76
CA GLN A 242 -28.92 -12.86 16.20
C GLN A 242 -29.48 -14.08 16.94
N GLN A 243 -30.41 -14.82 16.35
CA GLN A 243 -31.03 -15.97 16.96
C GLN A 243 -30.16 -17.24 16.87
N LEU A 244 -29.35 -17.39 15.84
CA LEU A 244 -28.47 -18.54 15.68
C LEU A 244 -27.41 -18.63 16.77
N VAL A 245 -27.15 -19.83 17.28
CA VAL A 245 -26.27 -20.12 18.42
C VAL A 245 -24.93 -20.67 17.95
N LYS A 246 -23.82 -20.03 18.41
CA LYS A 246 -22.44 -20.46 18.15
C LYS A 246 -22.23 -21.89 18.63
N LYS A 247 -21.48 -22.71 17.89
CA LYS A 247 -21.19 -24.14 18.08
C LYS A 247 -22.36 -25.09 17.86
N VAL A 248 -23.60 -24.62 17.81
CA VAL A 248 -24.81 -25.41 17.55
C VAL A 248 -25.23 -25.24 16.08
N ASP A 249 -25.53 -24.01 15.68
CA ASP A 249 -26.05 -23.68 14.36
C ASP A 249 -24.97 -23.26 13.38
N TYR A 250 -23.84 -22.75 13.88
CA TYR A 250 -22.65 -22.42 13.08
C TYR A 250 -21.37 -22.59 13.88
N LYS A 251 -20.26 -22.78 13.15
CA LYS A 251 -18.91 -22.84 13.68
C LYS A 251 -18.12 -21.62 13.20
N LEU A 252 -17.15 -21.16 14.02
CA LEU A 252 -16.25 -20.05 13.71
C LEU A 252 -14.82 -20.56 13.72
N ASP A 253 -14.04 -20.09 12.78
CA ASP A 253 -12.59 -20.05 12.86
C ASP A 253 -12.15 -18.60 13.12
N ASP A 254 -11.77 -18.33 14.36
CA ASP A 254 -11.36 -16.99 14.78
C ASP A 254 -10.00 -16.59 14.15
N LYS A 255 -9.17 -17.58 13.74
CA LYS A 255 -7.85 -17.33 13.10
C LYS A 255 -8.02 -16.89 11.64
N GLU A 256 -8.83 -17.63 10.89
CA GLU A 256 -9.08 -17.38 9.46
C GLU A 256 -10.19 -16.33 9.24
N LYS A 257 -10.87 -15.88 10.31
CA LYS A 257 -12.07 -15.03 10.25
C LYS A 257 -13.15 -15.62 9.32
N GLU A 258 -13.30 -16.94 9.37
CA GLU A 258 -14.28 -17.67 8.59
C GLU A 258 -15.37 -18.29 9.46
N LEU A 259 -16.53 -18.53 8.87
CA LEU A 259 -17.63 -19.20 9.51
C LEU A 259 -18.40 -20.09 8.52
N TRP A 260 -18.98 -21.15 9.05
CA TRP A 260 -19.84 -22.03 8.26
C TRP A 260 -21.01 -22.54 9.10
N LEU A 261 -22.16 -22.68 8.44
CA LEU A 261 -23.35 -23.20 9.05
C LEU A 261 -23.22 -24.73 9.29
N THR A 262 -23.73 -25.20 10.41
CA THR A 262 -23.94 -26.66 10.64
C THR A 262 -25.19 -27.17 9.92
N LYS A 263 -25.36 -28.46 9.82
CA LYS A 263 -26.61 -29.05 9.28
C LYS A 263 -27.86 -28.53 10.00
N LYS A 264 -27.77 -28.25 11.32
CA LYS A 264 -28.87 -27.68 12.10
C LYS A 264 -29.12 -26.23 11.73
N GLY A 265 -28.05 -25.41 11.63
CA GLY A 265 -28.17 -24.01 11.23
C GLY A 265 -28.74 -23.83 9.83
N VAL A 266 -28.37 -24.72 8.88
CA VAL A 266 -28.97 -24.72 7.54
C VAL A 266 -30.47 -24.94 7.61
N LYS A 267 -30.95 -25.97 8.37
CA LYS A 267 -32.37 -26.25 8.53
C LYS A 267 -33.12 -25.08 9.19
N GLU A 268 -32.55 -24.45 10.21
CA GLU A 268 -33.16 -23.26 10.83
C GLU A 268 -33.27 -22.09 9.86
N ALA A 269 -32.23 -21.86 9.02
CA ALA A 269 -32.26 -20.83 7.98
C ALA A 269 -33.32 -21.15 6.91
N GLU A 270 -33.37 -22.38 6.41
CA GLU A 270 -34.38 -22.84 5.44
C GLU A 270 -35.81 -22.67 5.97
N LYS A 271 -36.03 -23.01 7.22
CA LYS A 271 -37.33 -22.83 7.91
C LYS A 271 -37.69 -21.34 8.02
N PHE A 272 -36.72 -20.49 8.42
CA PHE A 272 -36.95 -19.06 8.59
C PHE A 272 -37.26 -18.35 7.27
N TYR A 273 -36.52 -18.65 6.21
CA TYR A 273 -36.74 -18.07 4.89
C TYR A 273 -37.88 -18.75 4.12
N LYS A 274 -38.44 -19.87 4.64
CA LYS A 274 -39.47 -20.69 4.00
C LYS A 274 -39.02 -21.21 2.63
N ILE A 275 -37.82 -21.77 2.57
CA ILE A 275 -37.18 -22.29 1.36
C ILE A 275 -36.76 -23.74 1.56
N GLU A 276 -36.69 -24.53 0.48
CA GLU A 276 -36.34 -25.95 0.54
C GLU A 276 -34.84 -26.22 0.60
N ASN A 277 -34.04 -25.33 -0.04
CA ASN A 277 -32.58 -25.50 -0.11
C ASN A 277 -31.88 -24.15 -0.16
N LEU A 278 -31.20 -23.82 0.95
CA LEU A 278 -30.44 -22.57 1.11
C LEU A 278 -29.27 -22.44 0.09
N PHE A 279 -28.73 -23.55 -0.36
CA PHE A 279 -27.59 -23.57 -1.31
C PHE A 279 -28.04 -23.63 -2.78
N SER A 280 -29.32 -23.56 -3.06
CA SER A 280 -29.80 -23.46 -4.43
C SER A 280 -29.46 -22.12 -5.04
N PHE A 281 -29.25 -22.08 -6.37
CA PHE A 281 -28.93 -20.84 -7.07
C PHE A 281 -30.00 -19.75 -6.87
N LYS A 282 -31.25 -20.14 -6.70
CA LYS A 282 -32.36 -19.21 -6.47
C LYS A 282 -32.27 -18.49 -5.12
N HIS A 283 -31.70 -19.11 -4.10
CA HIS A 283 -31.62 -18.61 -2.73
C HIS A 283 -30.20 -18.23 -2.32
N HIS A 284 -29.32 -18.07 -3.30
CA HIS A 284 -27.92 -17.65 -3.09
C HIS A 284 -27.84 -16.29 -2.34
N GLU A 285 -28.75 -15.36 -2.62
CA GLU A 285 -28.78 -14.04 -1.97
C GLU A 285 -29.07 -14.17 -0.46
N ASP A 286 -30.06 -14.99 -0.08
CA ASP A 286 -30.42 -15.21 1.32
C ASP A 286 -29.25 -15.81 2.11
N ASN A 287 -28.57 -16.80 1.52
CA ASN A 287 -27.39 -17.43 2.11
C ASN A 287 -26.24 -16.39 2.26
N PHE A 288 -25.99 -15.58 1.25
CA PHE A 288 -24.95 -14.54 1.27
C PHE A 288 -25.22 -13.49 2.35
N LEU A 289 -26.45 -13.00 2.46
CA LEU A 289 -26.85 -12.01 3.46
C LEU A 289 -26.75 -12.58 4.88
N LEU A 290 -27.15 -13.83 5.09
CA LEU A 290 -27.02 -14.50 6.39
C LEU A 290 -25.55 -14.66 6.80
N HIS A 291 -24.69 -15.08 5.87
CA HIS A 291 -23.25 -15.18 6.11
C HIS A 291 -22.63 -13.83 6.49
N ASN A 292 -22.99 -12.77 5.77
CA ASN A 292 -22.49 -11.42 6.07
C ASN A 292 -22.99 -10.91 7.42
N SER A 293 -24.24 -11.18 7.78
CA SER A 293 -24.80 -10.81 9.09
C SER A 293 -24.09 -11.55 10.24
N LEU A 294 -23.78 -12.84 10.06
CA LEU A 294 -23.00 -13.60 11.03
C LEU A 294 -21.54 -13.12 11.13
N LYS A 295 -20.91 -12.77 10.00
CA LYS A 295 -19.58 -12.14 9.97
C LYS A 295 -19.60 -10.79 10.69
N ALA A 296 -20.58 -9.94 10.41
CA ALA A 296 -20.75 -8.63 11.06
C ALA A 296 -20.92 -8.78 12.59
N LYS A 297 -21.66 -9.82 13.04
CA LYS A 297 -21.86 -10.13 14.46
C LYS A 297 -20.55 -10.46 15.18
N HIS A 298 -19.63 -11.20 14.55
CA HIS A 298 -18.47 -11.78 15.22
C HIS A 298 -17.15 -11.10 14.93
N PHE A 299 -16.94 -10.66 13.71
CA PHE A 299 -15.62 -10.18 13.24
C PHE A 299 -15.53 -8.68 13.05
N TYR A 300 -16.65 -7.97 13.25
CA TYR A 300 -16.70 -6.51 13.14
C TYR A 300 -17.26 -5.93 14.41
N GLN A 301 -16.40 -5.32 15.24
CA GLN A 301 -16.75 -4.75 16.54
C GLN A 301 -16.56 -3.25 16.53
N ASN A 302 -17.50 -2.52 17.15
CA ASN A 302 -17.38 -1.08 17.33
C ASN A 302 -16.20 -0.76 18.28
N GLY A 303 -15.37 0.18 17.89
CA GLY A 303 -14.13 0.53 18.59
C GLY A 303 -12.91 -0.29 18.17
N VAL A 304 -13.06 -1.36 17.37
CA VAL A 304 -11.96 -2.23 16.90
C VAL A 304 -11.82 -2.14 15.38
N GLU A 305 -12.80 -2.60 14.63
CA GLU A 305 -12.79 -2.56 13.17
C GLU A 305 -13.44 -1.28 12.61
N TYR A 306 -14.32 -0.63 13.35
CA TYR A 306 -15.00 0.60 12.95
C TYR A 306 -15.44 1.39 14.18
N ILE A 307 -15.83 2.65 13.96
CA ILE A 307 -16.61 3.46 14.91
C ILE A 307 -17.93 3.89 14.27
N VAL A 308 -18.94 4.08 15.11
CA VAL A 308 -20.22 4.64 14.69
C VAL A 308 -20.20 6.16 14.89
N ASP A 309 -20.30 6.91 13.78
CA ASP A 309 -20.55 8.33 13.80
C ASP A 309 -22.07 8.56 13.92
N TYR A 310 -22.53 8.76 15.14
CA TYR A 310 -23.97 8.95 15.45
C TYR A 310 -24.55 10.24 14.88
N GLU A 311 -23.74 11.28 14.71
CA GLU A 311 -24.20 12.56 14.13
C GLU A 311 -24.52 12.39 12.64
N ARG A 312 -23.62 11.73 11.92
CA ARG A 312 -23.78 11.48 10.48
C ARG A 312 -24.51 10.17 10.18
N LYS A 313 -24.84 9.38 11.17
CA LYS A 313 -25.45 8.03 11.07
C LYS A 313 -24.70 7.12 10.12
N LYS A 314 -23.36 7.08 10.25
CA LYS A 314 -22.47 6.34 9.37
C LYS A 314 -21.45 5.53 10.15
N ILE A 315 -20.96 4.49 9.50
CA ILE A 315 -19.82 3.70 9.96
C ILE A 315 -18.54 4.30 9.38
N VAL A 316 -17.53 4.49 10.22
CA VAL A 316 -16.19 4.91 9.83
C VAL A 316 -15.22 3.78 10.15
N ILE A 317 -14.53 3.28 9.13
CA ILE A 317 -13.61 2.14 9.25
C ILE A 317 -12.35 2.58 10.00
N ILE A 318 -11.86 1.70 10.88
CA ILE A 318 -10.53 1.77 11.48
C ILE A 318 -9.61 0.89 10.62
N ASP A 319 -8.56 1.46 10.07
CA ASP A 319 -7.57 0.71 9.32
C ASP A 319 -6.74 -0.17 10.28
N ALA A 320 -6.82 -1.47 10.10
CA ALA A 320 -6.21 -2.45 11.00
C ALA A 320 -4.67 -2.34 11.10
N LEU A 321 -4.00 -1.82 10.05
CA LEU A 321 -2.55 -1.67 10.02
C LEU A 321 -2.09 -0.39 10.71
N THR A 322 -2.85 0.69 10.52
CA THR A 322 -2.47 2.03 10.97
C THR A 322 -3.21 2.49 12.20
N GLY A 323 -4.34 1.86 12.56
CA GLY A 323 -5.26 2.31 13.60
C GLY A 323 -5.99 3.63 13.27
N ARG A 324 -5.91 4.09 12.02
CA ARG A 324 -6.51 5.36 11.59
C ARG A 324 -7.96 5.22 11.19
N LEU A 325 -8.73 6.28 11.43
CA LEU A 325 -10.06 6.40 10.86
C LEU A 325 -9.95 6.72 9.36
N VAL A 326 -10.72 5.99 8.54
CA VAL A 326 -10.77 6.17 7.09
C VAL A 326 -12.19 6.52 6.65
N PRO A 327 -12.58 7.82 6.73
CA PRO A 327 -13.97 8.23 6.56
C PRO A 327 -14.58 7.96 5.17
N ASN A 328 -13.73 7.85 4.15
CA ASN A 328 -14.15 7.68 2.76
C ASN A 328 -14.06 6.23 2.27
N ARG A 329 -13.77 5.30 3.17
CA ARG A 329 -13.70 3.88 2.87
C ARG A 329 -14.96 3.16 3.36
N VAL A 330 -15.42 2.18 2.61
CA VAL A 330 -16.56 1.33 2.97
C VAL A 330 -16.17 -0.13 2.85
N TYR A 331 -16.80 -0.98 3.64
CA TYR A 331 -16.64 -2.42 3.49
C TYR A 331 -17.30 -2.90 2.20
N SER A 332 -16.63 -3.79 1.49
CA SER A 332 -17.11 -4.40 0.24
C SER A 332 -18.00 -5.62 0.49
N ALA A 333 -18.55 -6.18 -0.58
CA ALA A 333 -19.26 -7.46 -0.59
C ALA A 333 -20.43 -7.56 0.41
N GLY A 334 -21.19 -6.47 0.61
CA GLY A 334 -22.37 -6.48 1.48
C GLY A 334 -22.08 -6.44 2.99
N ILE A 335 -20.83 -6.43 3.41
CA ILE A 335 -20.44 -6.32 4.82
C ILE A 335 -20.83 -4.95 5.39
N GLN A 336 -20.70 -3.86 4.62
CA GLN A 336 -21.10 -2.52 5.03
C GLN A 336 -22.57 -2.51 5.50
N GLN A 337 -23.47 -3.01 4.66
CA GLN A 337 -24.89 -3.06 4.94
C GLN A 337 -25.22 -4.01 6.11
N ALA A 338 -24.48 -5.11 6.24
CA ALA A 338 -24.66 -6.04 7.36
C ALA A 338 -24.24 -5.40 8.70
N VAL A 339 -23.17 -4.60 8.72
CA VAL A 339 -22.74 -3.85 9.92
C VAL A 339 -23.70 -2.70 10.22
N GLU A 340 -24.15 -1.95 9.20
CA GLU A 340 -25.17 -0.90 9.35
C GLU A 340 -26.48 -1.47 9.92
N SER A 341 -26.92 -2.62 9.42
CA SER A 341 -28.09 -3.35 9.94
C SER A 341 -27.90 -3.80 11.38
N LYS A 342 -26.71 -4.29 11.72
CA LYS A 342 -26.33 -4.70 13.09
C LYS A 342 -26.41 -3.52 14.07
N GLU A 343 -25.93 -2.35 13.67
CA GLU A 343 -25.88 -1.14 14.50
C GLU A 343 -27.21 -0.33 14.46
N GLY A 344 -28.22 -0.82 13.74
CA GLY A 344 -29.51 -0.13 13.61
C GLY A 344 -29.44 1.19 12.82
N LEU A 345 -28.42 1.36 12.00
CA LEU A 345 -28.21 2.54 11.15
C LEU A 345 -29.05 2.45 9.87
N PRO A 346 -29.26 3.58 9.16
CA PRO A 346 -29.80 3.54 7.81
C PRO A 346 -28.91 2.68 6.92
N ILE A 347 -29.50 1.69 6.24
CA ILE A 347 -28.75 0.76 5.36
C ILE A 347 -28.45 1.51 4.06
N SER A 348 -27.15 1.62 3.75
CA SER A 348 -26.71 2.23 2.51
C SER A 348 -27.12 1.38 1.30
N PRO A 349 -27.53 2.00 0.17
CA PRO A 349 -27.88 1.25 -1.03
C PRO A 349 -26.68 0.42 -1.52
N PRO A 350 -26.93 -0.76 -2.12
CA PRO A 350 -25.88 -1.61 -2.64
C PRO A 350 -25.07 -0.86 -3.70
N SER A 351 -23.76 -0.87 -3.54
CA SER A 351 -22.84 -0.29 -4.51
C SER A 351 -22.23 -1.40 -5.34
N LYS A 352 -22.23 -1.25 -6.66
CA LYS A 352 -21.51 -2.14 -7.57
C LYS A 352 -20.14 -1.57 -7.88
N SER A 353 -19.15 -2.43 -7.91
CA SER A 353 -17.81 -2.06 -8.37
C SER A 353 -17.85 -1.74 -9.88
N THR A 354 -17.53 -0.52 -10.25
CA THR A 354 -17.52 -0.07 -11.64
C THR A 354 -16.11 -0.09 -12.24
N ALA A 355 -15.09 0.10 -11.41
CA ALA A 355 -13.71 0.01 -11.85
C ALA A 355 -12.87 -0.59 -10.73
N VAL A 356 -12.02 -1.53 -11.10
CA VAL A 356 -11.13 -2.26 -10.17
C VAL A 356 -9.78 -2.45 -10.82
N ILE A 357 -8.69 -2.25 -10.08
CA ILE A 357 -7.34 -2.63 -10.50
C ILE A 357 -6.49 -2.97 -9.29
N THR A 358 -5.66 -4.01 -9.38
CA THR A 358 -4.65 -4.27 -8.36
C THR A 358 -3.45 -3.34 -8.52
N TYR A 359 -2.73 -3.04 -7.42
CA TYR A 359 -1.49 -2.26 -7.47
C TYR A 359 -0.47 -2.91 -8.42
N GLN A 360 -0.39 -4.26 -8.41
CA GLN A 360 0.51 -5.01 -9.27
C GLN A 360 0.25 -4.72 -10.76
N ASN A 361 -1.01 -4.81 -11.19
CA ASN A 361 -1.39 -4.55 -12.58
C ASN A 361 -1.36 -3.06 -12.94
N PHE A 362 -1.62 -2.17 -11.97
CA PHE A 362 -1.51 -0.74 -12.18
C PHE A 362 -0.06 -0.32 -12.47
N PHE A 363 0.89 -0.72 -11.62
CA PHE A 363 2.29 -0.34 -11.81
C PHE A 363 2.99 -1.05 -12.98
N ARG A 364 2.42 -2.15 -13.49
CA ARG A 364 2.85 -2.76 -14.76
C ARG A 364 2.48 -1.95 -16.00
N LEU A 365 1.64 -0.92 -15.89
CA LEU A 365 1.36 0.00 -17.00
C LEU A 365 2.55 0.91 -17.32
N PHE A 366 3.48 1.08 -16.39
CA PHE A 366 4.64 1.95 -16.57
C PHE A 366 5.72 1.27 -17.41
N ASP A 367 6.35 2.04 -18.32
CA ASP A 367 7.51 1.58 -19.08
C ASP A 367 8.68 1.21 -18.17
N LYS A 368 8.84 1.95 -17.06
CA LYS A 368 9.91 1.75 -16.08
C LYS A 368 9.46 2.09 -14.66
N VAL A 369 9.66 1.15 -13.75
CA VAL A 369 9.37 1.27 -12.32
C VAL A 369 10.67 1.21 -11.54
N ALA A 370 10.83 2.10 -10.57
CA ALA A 370 11.97 2.09 -9.64
C ALA A 370 11.48 2.38 -8.21
N GLY A 371 12.25 1.95 -7.24
CA GLY A 371 11.87 2.19 -5.86
C GLY A 371 13.05 2.27 -4.90
N MET A 372 12.81 2.89 -3.77
CA MET A 372 13.79 2.98 -2.68
C MET A 372 13.11 2.72 -1.33
N THR A 373 13.81 2.04 -0.44
CA THR A 373 13.37 1.79 0.94
C THR A 373 14.55 1.30 1.77
N GLY A 374 14.42 1.28 3.08
CA GLY A 374 15.40 0.66 3.99
C GLY A 374 15.25 -0.85 4.17
N THR A 375 14.19 -1.48 3.67
CA THR A 375 13.75 -2.81 4.12
C THR A 375 13.27 -3.75 2.99
N ALA A 376 13.73 -3.57 1.74
CA ALA A 376 13.27 -4.37 0.61
C ALA A 376 13.85 -5.79 0.54
N MET A 377 15.02 -6.04 1.13
CA MET A 377 15.76 -7.30 0.94
C MET A 377 14.99 -8.53 1.42
N THR A 378 14.12 -8.37 2.41
CA THR A 378 13.28 -9.47 2.91
C THR A 378 12.29 -9.96 1.86
N GLU A 379 11.86 -9.08 0.94
CA GLU A 379 10.87 -9.35 -0.11
C GLU A 379 11.51 -9.34 -1.52
N ALA A 380 12.85 -9.48 -1.61
CA ALA A 380 13.59 -9.34 -2.87
C ALA A 380 13.11 -10.30 -3.96
N GLU A 381 12.74 -11.52 -3.59
CA GLU A 381 12.24 -12.52 -4.53
C GLU A 381 10.88 -12.12 -5.11
N GLU A 382 9.96 -11.59 -4.29
CA GLU A 382 8.67 -11.13 -4.75
C GLU A 382 8.80 -9.90 -5.67
N PHE A 383 9.67 -8.94 -5.34
CA PHE A 383 9.95 -7.81 -6.22
C PHE A 383 10.47 -8.24 -7.58
N ARG A 384 11.32 -9.28 -7.62
CA ARG A 384 11.85 -9.82 -8.86
C ARG A 384 10.78 -10.54 -9.67
N GLN A 385 9.98 -11.41 -9.04
CA GLN A 385 8.99 -12.24 -9.73
C GLN A 385 7.78 -11.44 -10.22
N VAL A 386 7.27 -10.53 -9.37
CA VAL A 386 6.04 -9.79 -9.63
C VAL A 386 6.29 -8.55 -10.48
N TYR A 387 7.36 -7.81 -10.19
CA TYR A 387 7.63 -6.49 -10.79
C TYR A 387 8.87 -6.45 -11.68
N GLY A 388 9.66 -7.51 -11.75
CA GLY A 388 10.89 -7.56 -12.53
C GLY A 388 12.02 -6.68 -11.98
N MET A 389 11.93 -6.27 -10.72
CA MET A 389 12.89 -5.36 -10.08
C MET A 389 13.88 -6.13 -9.20
N GLU A 390 15.18 -5.87 -9.39
CA GLU A 390 16.22 -6.38 -8.49
C GLU A 390 16.39 -5.46 -7.28
N VAL A 391 16.53 -6.04 -6.10
CA VAL A 391 16.89 -5.30 -4.89
C VAL A 391 18.41 -5.21 -4.77
N ILE A 392 18.93 -3.99 -4.75
CA ILE A 392 20.35 -3.69 -4.65
C ILE A 392 20.61 -2.92 -3.35
N ALA A 393 21.35 -3.56 -2.43
CA ALA A 393 21.76 -2.92 -1.20
C ALA A 393 22.83 -1.85 -1.45
N VAL A 394 22.54 -0.62 -1.09
CA VAL A 394 23.46 0.51 -1.14
C VAL A 394 24.14 0.63 0.22
N ARG A 395 25.46 0.54 0.24
CA ARG A 395 26.22 0.68 1.49
C ARG A 395 26.03 2.08 2.08
N PRO A 396 25.83 2.23 3.39
CA PRO A 396 25.76 3.54 4.02
C PRO A 396 27.07 4.31 3.84
N TYR A 397 26.99 5.64 3.79
CA TYR A 397 28.19 6.50 3.63
C TYR A 397 29.10 6.39 4.84
N LYS A 398 28.54 6.47 6.06
CA LYS A 398 29.25 6.24 7.30
C LYS A 398 28.94 4.85 7.87
N LYS A 399 29.91 4.22 8.51
CA LYS A 399 29.73 2.90 9.13
C LYS A 399 28.61 2.94 10.18
N LEU A 400 27.72 1.96 10.12
CA LEU A 400 26.67 1.79 11.15
C LEU A 400 27.33 1.39 12.48
N VAL A 401 27.11 2.20 13.51
CA VAL A 401 27.63 1.95 14.87
C VAL A 401 26.55 1.59 15.88
N ARG A 402 25.27 1.56 15.43
CA ARG A 402 24.14 1.10 16.24
C ARG A 402 24.35 -0.33 16.72
N LYS A 403 23.96 -0.58 17.98
CA LYS A 403 23.99 -1.90 18.60
C LYS A 403 22.56 -2.48 18.65
N ASP A 404 22.30 -3.49 17.85
CA ASP A 404 21.05 -4.25 17.92
C ASP A 404 21.24 -5.39 18.92
N ARG A 405 20.53 -5.31 20.05
CA ARG A 405 20.62 -6.32 21.13
C ARG A 405 19.66 -7.46 20.85
N ASP A 406 19.96 -8.61 21.44
CA ASP A 406 19.07 -9.76 21.47
C ASP A 406 17.74 -9.41 22.15
N ASP A 407 16.69 -10.08 21.71
CA ASP A 407 15.36 -9.95 22.31
C ASP A 407 15.37 -10.43 23.76
N LEU A 408 14.53 -9.81 24.58
CA LEU A 408 14.25 -10.26 25.94
C LEU A 408 12.88 -10.92 25.97
N ILE A 409 12.83 -12.20 26.30
CA ILE A 409 11.60 -12.99 26.31
C ILE A 409 11.12 -13.20 27.74
N PHE A 410 9.87 -12.87 27.99
CA PHE A 410 9.19 -12.92 29.27
C PHE A 410 8.05 -13.94 29.25
N LEU A 411 7.73 -14.52 30.40
CA LEU A 411 6.64 -15.47 30.56
C LEU A 411 5.27 -14.81 30.29
N ASP A 412 5.07 -13.59 30.80
CA ASP A 412 3.82 -12.86 30.79
C ASP A 412 4.01 -11.38 30.39
N LYS A 413 2.92 -10.74 29.97
CA LYS A 413 2.92 -9.33 29.57
C LYS A 413 3.24 -8.38 30.73
N LYS A 414 2.83 -8.71 31.97
CA LYS A 414 3.05 -7.86 33.14
C LYS A 414 4.53 -7.69 33.43
N SER A 415 5.27 -8.81 33.49
CA SER A 415 6.73 -8.82 33.69
C SER A 415 7.47 -8.08 32.57
N LYS A 416 7.02 -8.25 31.33
CA LYS A 416 7.52 -7.53 30.14
C LYS A 416 7.37 -6.02 30.32
N TYR A 417 6.18 -5.53 30.60
CA TYR A 417 5.93 -4.10 30.76
C TYR A 417 6.70 -3.49 31.93
N GLN A 418 6.80 -4.19 33.06
CA GLN A 418 7.61 -3.75 34.18
C GLN A 418 9.08 -3.56 33.79
N ALA A 419 9.65 -4.51 33.05
CA ALA A 419 11.03 -4.43 32.57
C ALA A 419 11.24 -3.25 31.60
N ILE A 420 10.27 -3.00 30.71
CA ILE A 420 10.28 -1.85 29.79
C ILE A 420 10.30 -0.54 30.57
N ILE A 421 9.39 -0.37 31.54
CA ILE A 421 9.31 0.85 32.36
C ILE A 421 10.61 1.09 33.16
N GLN A 422 11.16 0.05 33.77
CA GLN A 422 12.46 0.14 34.46
C GLN A 422 13.59 0.56 33.50
N ARG A 423 13.61 0.00 32.29
CA ARG A 423 14.59 0.37 31.26
C ARG A 423 14.46 1.83 30.86
N ILE A 424 13.23 2.31 30.66
CA ILE A 424 12.94 3.71 30.31
C ILE A 424 13.39 4.61 31.46
N LYS A 425 12.97 4.34 32.71
CA LYS A 425 13.32 5.12 33.89
C LYS A 425 14.83 5.30 34.05
N LYS A 426 15.57 4.18 33.97
CA LYS A 426 17.04 4.20 34.05
C LYS A 426 17.72 5.03 32.98
N ASN A 427 17.22 4.97 31.73
CA ASN A 427 17.85 5.67 30.62
C ASN A 427 17.39 7.12 30.50
N ALA A 428 16.11 7.43 30.72
CA ALA A 428 15.58 8.79 30.65
C ALA A 428 16.05 9.66 31.81
N GLN A 429 15.94 9.16 33.07
CA GLN A 429 16.23 9.96 34.25
C GLN A 429 17.72 9.99 34.60
N THR A 430 18.39 8.81 34.63
CA THR A 430 19.80 8.73 35.04
C THR A 430 20.76 9.12 33.92
N LYS A 431 20.55 8.60 32.70
CA LYS A 431 21.46 8.85 31.58
C LYS A 431 20.99 10.00 30.64
N LYS A 432 19.80 10.51 30.84
CA LYS A 432 19.15 11.52 29.98
C LYS A 432 19.19 11.16 28.48
N ARG A 433 19.13 9.86 28.16
CA ARG A 433 19.21 9.35 26.80
C ARG A 433 17.84 9.46 26.12
N PRO A 434 17.75 9.92 24.86
CA PRO A 434 16.48 9.92 24.11
C PRO A 434 16.01 8.49 23.86
N ILE A 435 14.70 8.25 24.00
CA ILE A 435 14.07 6.93 23.91
C ILE A 435 12.89 6.99 22.96
N LEU A 436 12.84 6.05 22.01
CA LEU A 436 11.67 5.78 21.17
C LEU A 436 11.10 4.41 21.53
N VAL A 437 9.85 4.38 21.95
CA VAL A 437 9.11 3.16 22.26
C VAL A 437 8.18 2.84 21.12
N GLY A 438 8.42 1.75 20.40
CA GLY A 438 7.56 1.27 19.32
C GLY A 438 6.51 0.29 19.84
N SER A 439 5.23 0.65 19.74
CA SER A 439 4.09 -0.18 20.12
C SER A 439 3.39 -0.77 18.90
N PRO A 440 2.81 -2.00 19.01
CA PRO A 440 2.11 -2.65 17.91
C PRO A 440 0.74 -2.03 17.61
N SER A 441 0.07 -1.47 18.62
CA SER A 441 -1.29 -0.91 18.53
C SER A 441 -1.46 0.35 19.38
N LEU A 442 -2.57 1.04 19.18
CA LEU A 442 -2.97 2.20 19.98
C LEU A 442 -3.21 1.81 21.44
N ASP A 443 -3.89 0.69 21.69
CA ASP A 443 -4.20 0.21 23.06
C ASP A 443 -2.93 -0.03 23.87
N VAL A 444 -1.94 -0.70 23.26
CA VAL A 444 -0.63 -0.92 23.90
C VAL A 444 0.10 0.40 24.13
N SER A 445 -0.01 1.35 23.20
CA SER A 445 0.55 2.70 23.34
C SER A 445 -0.05 3.45 24.53
N GLU A 446 -1.38 3.43 24.64
CA GLU A 446 -2.11 4.06 25.75
C GLU A 446 -1.80 3.37 27.10
N TYR A 447 -1.72 2.05 27.10
CA TYR A 447 -1.35 1.30 28.31
C TYR A 447 0.05 1.66 28.81
N ILE A 448 1.05 1.70 27.92
CA ILE A 448 2.41 2.11 28.29
C ILE A 448 2.43 3.56 28.75
N SER A 449 1.71 4.45 28.06
CA SER A 449 1.56 5.85 28.47
C SER A 449 1.01 5.97 29.88
N SER A 450 -0.03 5.21 30.24
CA SER A 450 -0.58 5.19 31.60
C SER A 450 0.43 4.74 32.66
N LEU A 451 1.25 3.75 32.34
CA LEU A 451 2.31 3.27 33.24
C LEU A 451 3.41 4.31 33.42
N LEU A 452 3.84 4.98 32.36
CA LEU A 452 4.85 6.05 32.43
C LEU A 452 4.35 7.25 33.24
N THR A 453 3.08 7.62 33.07
CA THR A 453 2.44 8.69 33.88
C THR A 453 2.42 8.34 35.35
N LYS A 454 2.09 7.09 35.72
CA LYS A 454 2.14 6.61 37.11
C LYS A 454 3.55 6.70 37.74
N GLU A 455 4.57 6.51 36.93
CA GLU A 455 5.99 6.62 37.34
C GLU A 455 6.53 8.06 37.28
N GLY A 456 5.71 9.03 36.91
CA GLY A 456 6.10 10.45 36.81
C GLY A 456 7.08 10.73 35.64
N ILE A 457 7.07 9.92 34.60
CA ILE A 457 7.96 10.07 33.43
C ILE A 457 7.20 10.85 32.36
N PHE A 458 7.69 12.07 32.07
CA PHE A 458 7.16 12.87 30.97
C PHE A 458 7.46 12.21 29.62
N HIS A 459 6.46 12.14 28.74
CA HIS A 459 6.59 11.51 27.44
C HIS A 459 5.62 12.13 26.42
N HIS A 460 5.97 12.00 25.14
CA HIS A 460 5.12 12.36 24.01
C HIS A 460 4.53 11.12 23.36
N LYS A 461 3.28 11.23 22.89
CA LYS A 461 2.62 10.17 22.10
C LYS A 461 2.54 10.56 20.64
N LEU A 462 3.00 9.67 19.77
CA LEU A 462 2.89 9.73 18.32
C LEU A 462 1.75 8.80 17.90
N ASN A 463 0.56 9.37 17.80
CA ASN A 463 -0.61 8.68 17.26
C ASN A 463 -0.84 9.17 15.83
N ALA A 464 -1.06 8.24 14.91
CA ALA A 464 -1.22 8.51 13.49
C ALA A 464 -2.43 9.42 13.08
N VAL A 465 -2.89 10.28 13.98
CA VAL A 465 -4.10 11.10 13.80
C VAL A 465 -3.83 12.43 13.10
N ASN A 466 -2.68 13.06 13.34
CA ASN A 466 -2.37 14.39 12.79
C ASN A 466 -0.90 14.48 12.32
N HIS A 467 -0.68 14.44 11.01
CA HIS A 467 0.66 14.44 10.42
C HIS A 467 1.52 15.67 10.74
N ARG A 468 0.92 16.85 10.96
CA ARG A 468 1.67 18.08 11.28
C ARG A 468 2.18 18.04 12.71
N GLU A 469 1.36 17.59 13.64
CA GLU A 469 1.76 17.39 15.05
C GLU A 469 2.80 16.28 15.18
N GLU A 470 2.64 15.17 14.43
CA GLU A 470 3.64 14.11 14.34
C GLU A 470 5.02 14.65 13.99
N ALA A 471 5.12 15.50 12.97
CA ALA A 471 6.39 16.07 12.54
C ALA A 471 7.07 16.93 13.61
N GLN A 472 6.30 17.65 14.43
CA GLN A 472 6.83 18.45 15.56
C GLN A 472 7.32 17.56 16.69
N ILE A 473 6.55 16.53 17.06
CA ILE A 473 6.94 15.57 18.11
C ILE A 473 8.21 14.83 17.71
N ILE A 474 8.34 14.41 16.44
CA ILE A 474 9.52 13.70 15.94
C ILE A 474 10.77 14.59 15.99
N LYS A 475 10.65 15.88 15.71
CA LYS A 475 11.78 16.81 15.83
C LYS A 475 12.34 16.85 17.26
N ARG A 476 11.47 16.76 18.27
CA ARG A 476 11.86 16.73 19.69
C ARG A 476 12.31 15.36 20.18
N ALA A 477 11.94 14.28 19.49
CA ALA A 477 12.27 12.91 19.91
C ALA A 477 13.78 12.63 19.99
N GLY A 478 14.62 13.46 19.36
CA GLY A 478 16.08 13.39 19.41
C GLY A 478 16.73 14.22 20.51
N GLU A 479 15.95 14.99 21.28
CA GLU A 479 16.45 15.85 22.37
C GLU A 479 16.87 15.02 23.59
N LEU A 480 17.71 15.60 24.42
CA LEU A 480 18.24 14.94 25.63
C LEU A 480 17.12 14.56 26.62
N GLY A 481 17.02 13.29 26.97
CA GLY A 481 16.02 12.78 27.91
C GLY A 481 14.60 12.65 27.34
N ALA A 482 14.37 12.95 26.07
CA ALA A 482 13.06 12.82 25.45
C ALA A 482 12.58 11.35 25.45
N VAL A 483 11.34 11.13 25.84
CA VAL A 483 10.66 9.82 25.75
C VAL A 483 9.48 9.97 24.79
N THR A 484 9.48 9.18 23.72
CA THR A 484 8.41 9.21 22.70
C THR A 484 7.85 7.81 22.53
N ILE A 485 6.54 7.65 22.66
CA ILE A 485 5.81 6.42 22.32
C ILE A 485 5.26 6.60 20.90
N SER A 486 5.49 5.62 20.04
CA SER A 486 5.04 5.66 18.65
C SER A 486 4.39 4.34 18.26
N THR A 487 3.26 4.37 17.57
CA THR A 487 2.79 3.19 16.85
C THR A 487 3.70 2.92 15.65
N ASN A 488 3.74 1.67 15.18
CA ASN A 488 4.68 1.20 14.16
C ASN A 488 4.71 2.06 12.88
N MET A 489 3.58 2.65 12.50
CA MET A 489 3.43 3.44 11.25
C MET A 489 3.58 4.94 11.47
N ALA A 490 3.49 5.43 12.72
CA ALA A 490 3.60 6.86 13.00
C ALA A 490 5.03 7.37 12.75
N GLY A 491 5.13 8.55 12.18
CA GLY A 491 6.41 9.19 11.87
C GLY A 491 7.22 8.54 10.74
N ARG A 492 6.66 7.64 9.93
CA ARG A 492 7.33 7.06 8.76
C ARG A 492 7.71 8.15 7.77
N GLY A 493 8.91 8.07 7.19
CA GLY A 493 9.43 9.08 6.25
C GLY A 493 9.96 10.37 6.90
N THR A 494 9.92 10.48 8.25
CA THR A 494 10.47 11.63 8.97
C THR A 494 11.70 11.21 9.78
N ASP A 495 12.76 12.03 9.77
CA ASP A 495 14.00 11.75 10.47
C ASP A 495 13.99 12.29 11.90
N ILE A 496 14.49 11.48 12.85
CA ILE A 496 14.81 11.90 14.21
C ILE A 496 16.25 12.42 14.21
N VAL A 497 16.39 13.72 14.38
CA VAL A 497 17.69 14.38 14.43
C VAL A 497 18.16 14.45 15.87
N LEU A 498 19.36 13.90 16.17
CA LEU A 498 19.93 13.94 17.50
C LEU A 498 20.68 15.24 17.76
N THR A 499 20.55 15.78 18.98
CA THR A 499 21.43 16.87 19.45
C THR A 499 22.84 16.31 19.71
N GLU A 500 23.84 17.18 19.83
CA GLU A 500 25.20 16.73 20.14
C GLU A 500 25.30 16.08 21.50
N GLU A 501 24.56 16.61 22.48
CA GLU A 501 24.48 16.03 23.83
C GLU A 501 23.88 14.64 23.79
N SER A 502 22.82 14.45 23.01
CA SER A 502 22.18 13.13 22.84
C SER A 502 23.11 12.11 22.18
N ARG A 503 23.99 12.54 21.25
CA ARG A 503 25.04 11.67 20.68
C ARG A 503 26.05 11.24 21.71
N LYS A 504 26.49 12.14 22.61
CA LYS A 504 27.48 11.85 23.68
C LYS A 504 26.97 10.82 24.69
N VAL A 505 25.67 10.82 25.00
CA VAL A 505 25.07 9.84 25.94
C VAL A 505 24.70 8.51 25.29
N GLY A 506 25.10 8.27 24.04
CA GLY A 506 24.93 6.99 23.34
C GLY A 506 23.79 6.98 22.31
N GLY A 507 23.25 8.14 21.96
CA GLY A 507 22.24 8.33 20.92
C GLY A 507 20.88 7.73 21.25
N LEU A 508 20.03 7.55 20.26
CA LEU A 508 18.65 7.08 20.43
C LEU A 508 18.60 5.62 20.87
N LEU A 509 17.86 5.36 21.97
CA LEU A 509 17.47 4.01 22.38
C LEU A 509 16.09 3.69 21.79
N VAL A 510 16.01 2.66 20.96
CA VAL A 510 14.77 2.13 20.43
C VAL A 510 14.34 0.91 21.22
N ILE A 511 13.14 0.94 21.77
CA ILE A 511 12.51 -0.16 22.49
C ILE A 511 11.32 -0.66 21.68
N GLY A 512 11.38 -1.90 21.17
CA GLY A 512 10.23 -2.58 20.59
C GLY A 512 9.45 -3.31 21.70
N VAL A 513 8.18 -2.97 21.85
CA VAL A 513 7.33 -3.56 22.90
C VAL A 513 6.92 -4.99 22.59
N GLU A 514 6.84 -5.30 21.31
CA GLU A 514 6.56 -6.63 20.74
C GLU A 514 7.26 -6.75 19.40
N ARG A 515 7.40 -7.98 18.89
CA ARG A 515 7.74 -8.22 17.50
C ARG A 515 6.50 -8.04 16.64
N ASN A 516 6.65 -7.34 15.53
CA ASN A 516 5.58 -7.21 14.53
C ASN A 516 5.41 -8.53 13.76
N PHE A 517 4.26 -8.73 13.14
CA PHE A 517 4.01 -9.84 12.20
C PHE A 517 4.97 -9.79 10.99
N SER A 518 5.45 -8.60 10.62
CA SER A 518 6.44 -8.39 9.56
C SER A 518 7.80 -7.99 10.12
N ARG A 519 8.83 -8.80 9.82
CA ARG A 519 10.24 -8.48 10.16
C ARG A 519 10.70 -7.15 9.55
N ARG A 520 10.12 -6.75 8.45
CA ARG A 520 10.38 -5.49 7.78
C ARG A 520 10.02 -4.28 8.65
N ILE A 521 8.87 -4.33 9.33
CA ILE A 521 8.42 -3.27 10.26
C ILE A 521 9.36 -3.19 11.47
N ASP A 522 9.81 -4.32 12.02
CA ASP A 522 10.83 -4.34 13.07
C ASP A 522 12.12 -3.67 12.62
N ASN A 523 12.57 -3.93 11.39
CA ASN A 523 13.76 -3.31 10.82
C ASN A 523 13.59 -1.82 10.58
N GLN A 524 12.39 -1.35 10.21
CA GLN A 524 12.08 0.08 10.09
C GLN A 524 12.13 0.76 11.46
N LEU A 525 11.62 0.10 12.51
CA LEU A 525 11.72 0.61 13.89
C LEU A 525 13.17 0.69 14.34
N ARG A 526 13.97 -0.38 14.17
CA ARG A 526 15.43 -0.36 14.44
C ARG A 526 16.13 0.76 13.68
N GLY A 527 15.74 0.98 12.41
CA GLY A 527 16.28 2.01 11.51
C GLY A 527 16.01 3.46 11.95
N ARG A 528 15.22 3.66 13.03
CA ARG A 528 15.06 4.98 13.62
C ARG A 528 16.32 5.43 14.35
N ALA A 529 17.16 4.52 14.84
CA ALA A 529 18.43 4.79 15.48
C ALA A 529 19.63 4.47 14.59
N GLY A 530 20.78 5.07 14.88
CA GLY A 530 22.04 4.81 14.18
C GLY A 530 22.11 5.34 12.77
N ARG A 531 21.54 6.54 12.51
CA ARG A 531 21.55 7.19 11.21
C ARG A 531 22.84 7.96 10.96
N GLN A 532 23.35 7.94 9.75
CA GLN A 532 24.56 8.67 9.35
C GLN A 532 25.76 8.50 10.28
N GLY A 533 25.92 7.29 10.85
CA GLY A 533 27.00 7.00 11.78
C GLY A 533 26.77 7.46 13.24
N ASP A 534 25.58 7.96 13.56
CA ASP A 534 25.20 8.27 14.93
C ASP A 534 25.20 7.01 15.81
N PRO A 535 25.57 7.12 17.09
CA PRO A 535 25.40 6.03 18.04
C PRO A 535 23.91 5.73 18.25
N GLY A 536 23.60 4.52 18.62
CA GLY A 536 22.23 4.09 18.88
C GLY A 536 22.15 2.67 19.39
N GLU A 537 20.99 2.28 19.86
CA GLU A 537 20.73 0.94 20.37
C GLU A 537 19.29 0.54 20.08
N SER A 538 19.05 -0.72 19.76
CA SER A 538 17.70 -1.27 19.66
C SER A 538 17.57 -2.55 20.48
N GLN A 539 16.40 -2.76 21.11
CA GLN A 539 16.08 -3.98 21.84
C GLN A 539 14.58 -4.23 21.80
N PHE A 540 14.18 -5.48 21.56
CA PHE A 540 12.78 -5.90 21.60
C PHE A 540 12.49 -6.67 22.88
N TYR A 541 11.27 -6.48 23.39
CA TYR A 541 10.73 -7.13 24.56
C TYR A 541 9.53 -7.97 24.14
N VAL A 542 9.62 -9.26 24.31
CA VAL A 542 8.63 -10.24 23.81
C VAL A 542 8.05 -11.01 24.98
N SER A 543 6.76 -11.25 24.99
CA SER A 543 6.09 -12.13 25.96
C SER A 543 5.56 -13.38 25.27
N LEU A 544 5.49 -14.50 25.99
CA LEU A 544 4.80 -15.71 25.49
C LEU A 544 3.28 -15.52 25.32
N GLU A 545 2.75 -14.40 25.85
CA GLU A 545 1.36 -13.99 25.68
C GLU A 545 1.14 -13.01 24.51
N ASP A 546 2.21 -12.58 23.83
CA ASP A 546 2.10 -11.72 22.65
C ASP A 546 1.45 -12.49 21.50
N GLU A 547 0.65 -11.83 20.69
CA GLU A 547 -0.21 -12.45 19.69
C GLU A 547 0.60 -13.28 18.68
N LEU A 548 1.71 -12.76 18.18
CA LEU A 548 2.61 -13.46 17.27
C LEU A 548 3.11 -14.78 17.88
N VAL A 549 3.53 -14.75 19.15
CA VAL A 549 4.13 -15.89 19.84
C VAL A 549 3.07 -16.93 20.22
N LYS A 550 1.89 -16.45 20.68
CA LYS A 550 0.77 -17.28 21.07
C LYS A 550 0.18 -18.05 19.89
N ASN A 551 -0.02 -17.40 18.75
CA ASN A 551 -0.66 -18.00 17.58
C ASN A 551 0.19 -19.12 16.93
N TYR A 552 1.52 -19.10 17.14
CA TYR A 552 2.45 -20.09 16.58
C TYR A 552 3.03 -21.07 17.61
N GLU A 553 2.36 -21.21 18.76
CA GLU A 553 2.68 -22.22 19.79
C GLU A 553 4.15 -22.23 20.25
N VAL A 554 4.83 -21.08 20.20
CA VAL A 554 6.23 -20.96 20.61
C VAL A 554 6.41 -21.37 22.08
N LYS A 555 5.40 -21.13 22.93
CA LYS A 555 5.39 -21.57 24.31
C LYS A 555 5.55 -23.10 24.42
N ASP A 556 4.85 -23.85 23.59
CA ASP A 556 4.90 -25.31 23.61
C ASP A 556 6.24 -25.83 23.08
N GLN A 557 6.86 -25.14 22.13
CA GLN A 557 8.20 -25.45 21.67
C GLN A 557 9.22 -25.26 22.79
N ILE A 558 9.16 -24.14 23.52
CA ILE A 558 10.03 -23.88 24.69
C ILE A 558 9.80 -24.97 25.76
N THR A 559 8.53 -25.31 26.05
CA THR A 559 8.20 -26.34 27.05
C THR A 559 8.74 -27.71 26.65
N ARG A 560 8.69 -28.07 25.37
CA ARG A 560 9.25 -29.35 24.86
C ARG A 560 10.77 -29.43 25.00
N VAL A 561 11.48 -28.33 24.71
CA VAL A 561 12.95 -28.28 24.79
C VAL A 561 13.43 -28.33 26.28
N PHE A 562 12.73 -27.64 27.17
CA PHE A 562 13.06 -27.60 28.60
C PHE A 562 12.20 -28.57 29.42
N ARG A 563 12.01 -29.80 28.89
CA ARG A 563 11.25 -30.85 29.57
C ARG A 563 11.74 -31.05 31.03
N GLY A 564 10.82 -31.00 32.00
CA GLY A 564 11.10 -31.18 33.40
C GLY A 564 11.46 -29.89 34.18
N SER A 565 11.67 -28.77 33.52
CA SER A 565 11.90 -27.49 34.17
C SER A 565 10.58 -26.77 34.48
N ASN A 566 10.49 -26.19 35.69
CA ASN A 566 9.37 -25.30 35.99
C ASN A 566 9.53 -24.00 35.22
N LEU A 567 8.58 -23.70 34.34
CA LEU A 567 8.62 -22.47 33.51
C LEU A 567 8.78 -21.19 34.34
N LYS A 568 8.15 -21.11 35.53
CA LYS A 568 8.30 -19.96 36.42
C LYS A 568 9.76 -19.79 36.93
N GLU A 569 10.48 -20.89 37.12
CA GLU A 569 11.90 -20.85 37.52
C GLU A 569 12.78 -20.47 36.32
N LEU A 570 12.50 -21.03 35.14
CA LEU A 570 13.22 -20.70 33.92
C LEU A 570 13.12 -19.20 33.61
N PHE A 571 11.95 -18.59 33.81
CA PHE A 571 11.67 -17.18 33.54
C PHE A 571 11.87 -16.26 34.76
N ARG A 572 12.60 -16.67 35.81
CA ARG A 572 13.03 -15.76 36.90
C ARG A 572 13.83 -14.55 36.38
N LYS A 573 14.54 -14.76 35.26
CA LYS A 573 15.16 -13.69 34.45
C LYS A 573 14.64 -13.81 33.01
N PRO A 574 14.57 -12.70 32.25
CA PRO A 574 14.17 -12.78 30.87
C PRO A 574 15.18 -13.65 30.09
N LEU A 575 14.65 -14.52 29.24
CA LEU A 575 15.45 -15.33 28.33
C LEU A 575 15.97 -14.49 27.17
N SER A 576 17.21 -14.73 26.74
CA SER A 576 17.80 -14.01 25.61
C SER A 576 18.82 -14.89 24.89
N GLY A 577 19.13 -14.56 23.64
CA GLY A 577 20.14 -15.24 22.84
C GLY A 577 19.65 -15.64 21.46
N LYS A 578 20.57 -16.04 20.59
CA LYS A 578 20.30 -16.29 19.18
C LYS A 578 19.23 -17.35 18.92
N TRP A 579 19.20 -18.40 19.73
CA TRP A 579 18.20 -19.46 19.60
C TRP A 579 16.79 -18.95 19.85
N PHE A 580 16.59 -18.15 20.90
CA PHE A 580 15.29 -17.55 21.21
C PHE A 580 14.87 -16.51 20.16
N ASN A 581 15.83 -15.72 19.65
CA ASN A 581 15.56 -14.80 18.53
C ASN A 581 15.08 -15.54 17.29
N MET A 582 15.65 -16.74 17.01
CA MET A 582 15.23 -17.57 15.88
C MET A 582 13.80 -18.07 16.05
N MET A 583 13.44 -18.59 17.23
CA MET A 583 12.07 -19.06 17.51
C MET A 583 11.00 -17.98 17.32
N VAL A 584 11.29 -16.72 17.64
CA VAL A 584 10.38 -15.60 17.41
C VAL A 584 10.37 -15.17 15.93
N SER A 585 11.45 -15.44 15.19
CA SER A 585 11.56 -15.06 13.77
C SER A 585 10.91 -16.07 12.82
N GLU A 586 10.81 -17.34 13.19
CA GLU A 586 10.16 -18.39 12.39
C GLU A 586 8.68 -18.08 12.10
N PRO A 587 7.84 -17.69 13.07
CA PRO A 587 6.49 -17.25 12.83
C PRO A 587 6.39 -16.09 11.82
N GLN A 588 7.27 -15.11 11.92
CA GLN A 588 7.32 -13.99 10.97
C GLN A 588 7.59 -14.46 9.53
N GLU A 589 8.45 -15.46 9.36
CA GLU A 589 8.75 -16.02 8.05
C GLU A 589 7.58 -16.84 7.48
N ALA A 590 6.89 -17.62 8.31
CA ALA A 590 5.68 -18.33 7.93
C ALA A 590 4.56 -17.38 7.48
N ILE A 591 4.32 -16.30 8.24
CA ILE A 591 3.34 -15.27 7.89
C ILE A 591 3.71 -14.58 6.58
N ARG A 592 4.98 -14.21 6.41
CA ARG A 592 5.47 -13.60 5.18
C ARG A 592 5.18 -14.49 3.97
N ASN A 593 5.50 -15.78 4.06
CA ASN A 593 5.29 -16.74 2.98
C ASN A 593 3.79 -16.91 2.66
N ALA A 594 2.94 -16.98 3.70
CA ALA A 594 1.49 -17.05 3.52
C ALA A 594 0.94 -15.79 2.84
N GLN A 595 1.37 -14.59 3.27
CA GLN A 595 0.97 -13.33 2.66
C GLN A 595 1.46 -13.19 1.21
N ALA A 596 2.71 -13.59 0.92
CA ALA A 596 3.24 -13.61 -0.44
C ALA A 596 2.45 -14.55 -1.35
N SER A 597 2.10 -15.75 -0.86
CA SER A 597 1.22 -16.69 -1.58
C SER A 597 -0.15 -16.11 -1.83
N GLY A 598 -0.74 -15.43 -0.83
CA GLY A 598 -2.03 -14.74 -0.99
C GLY A 598 -1.99 -13.63 -2.04
N ARG A 599 -0.94 -12.79 -2.06
CA ARG A 599 -0.76 -11.76 -3.10
C ARG A 599 -0.56 -12.37 -4.48
N GLN A 600 0.20 -13.47 -4.58
CA GLN A 600 0.39 -14.19 -5.85
C GLN A 600 -0.92 -14.79 -6.36
N TYR A 601 -1.74 -15.34 -5.46
CA TYR A 601 -3.07 -15.84 -5.79
C TYR A 601 -3.96 -14.72 -6.37
N VAL A 602 -4.05 -13.59 -5.69
CA VAL A 602 -4.81 -12.40 -6.17
C VAL A 602 -4.30 -11.94 -7.54
N LEU A 603 -2.99 -11.89 -7.71
CA LEU A 603 -2.37 -11.50 -8.98
C LEU A 603 -2.74 -12.43 -10.12
N ASN A 604 -2.68 -13.75 -9.91
CA ASN A 604 -3.01 -14.74 -10.94
C ASN A 604 -4.45 -14.59 -11.45
N TYR A 605 -5.39 -14.35 -10.52
CA TYR A 605 -6.78 -14.07 -10.87
C TYR A 605 -6.93 -12.73 -11.62
N ASP A 606 -6.26 -11.68 -11.15
CA ASP A 606 -6.41 -10.34 -11.75
C ASP A 606 -5.69 -10.21 -13.12
N LEU A 607 -4.73 -11.07 -13.44
CA LEU A 607 -4.07 -11.06 -14.76
C LEU A 607 -5.07 -11.30 -15.89
N LEU A 608 -5.97 -12.26 -15.73
CA LEU A 608 -7.04 -12.52 -16.70
C LEU A 608 -8.00 -11.33 -16.80
N ILE A 609 -8.45 -10.86 -15.65
CA ILE A 609 -9.38 -9.72 -15.56
C ILE A 609 -8.72 -8.47 -16.15
N ASN A 610 -7.42 -8.29 -15.99
CA ASN A 610 -6.69 -7.15 -16.52
C ASN A 610 -6.72 -7.12 -18.07
N HIS A 611 -6.57 -8.27 -18.75
CA HIS A 611 -6.70 -8.33 -20.20
C HIS A 611 -8.11 -7.95 -20.67
N GLN A 612 -9.13 -8.46 -20.00
CA GLN A 612 -10.53 -8.16 -20.27
C GLN A 612 -10.84 -6.68 -19.99
N ARG A 613 -10.35 -6.12 -18.89
CA ARG A 613 -10.45 -4.69 -18.53
C ARG A 613 -9.86 -3.81 -19.62
N GLN A 614 -8.65 -4.12 -20.07
CA GLN A 614 -7.99 -3.37 -21.14
C GLN A 614 -8.80 -3.41 -22.44
N THR A 615 -9.42 -4.54 -22.75
CA THR A 615 -10.28 -4.69 -23.93
C THR A 615 -11.51 -3.78 -23.84
N ILE A 616 -12.20 -3.80 -22.71
CA ILE A 616 -13.38 -2.94 -22.47
C ILE A 616 -13.00 -1.45 -22.46
N TYR A 617 -11.92 -1.08 -21.77
CA TYR A 617 -11.47 0.32 -21.71
C TYR A 617 -11.02 0.85 -23.07
N LYS A 618 -10.34 0.04 -23.89
CA LYS A 618 -9.99 0.40 -25.27
C LYS A 618 -11.24 0.58 -26.13
N TYR A 619 -12.21 -0.31 -26.00
CA TYR A 619 -13.47 -0.21 -26.74
C TYR A 619 -14.26 1.04 -26.33
N ARG A 620 -14.41 1.26 -25.04
CA ARG A 620 -15.02 2.46 -24.47
C ARG A 620 -14.36 3.76 -24.96
N HIS A 621 -13.04 3.79 -24.97
CA HIS A 621 -12.28 4.94 -25.46
C HIS A 621 -12.51 5.18 -26.97
N ARG A 622 -12.58 4.12 -27.77
CA ARG A 622 -12.90 4.25 -29.20
C ARG A 622 -14.27 4.89 -29.42
N ILE A 623 -15.29 4.54 -28.64
CA ILE A 623 -16.61 5.17 -28.71
C ILE A 623 -16.54 6.65 -28.36
N LEU A 624 -15.86 7.01 -27.29
CA LEU A 624 -15.71 8.41 -26.85
C LEU A 624 -14.95 9.27 -27.86
N ALA A 625 -13.83 8.75 -28.38
CA ALA A 625 -12.92 9.50 -29.24
C ALA A 625 -13.36 9.55 -30.72
N SER A 626 -14.20 8.63 -31.16
CA SER A 626 -14.57 8.54 -32.56
C SER A 626 -15.44 9.72 -32.98
N PRO A 627 -15.15 10.38 -34.10
CA PRO A 627 -16.05 11.35 -34.72
C PRO A 627 -17.29 10.67 -35.30
N ASN A 628 -17.19 9.42 -35.77
CA ASN A 628 -18.30 8.64 -36.32
C ASN A 628 -18.46 7.31 -35.55
N ILE A 629 -19.41 7.27 -34.61
CA ILE A 629 -19.69 6.05 -33.79
C ILE A 629 -20.50 5.02 -34.60
N PHE A 630 -21.25 5.43 -35.63
CA PHE A 630 -22.05 4.51 -36.42
C PHE A 630 -21.18 3.47 -37.15
N SER A 631 -19.99 3.86 -37.61
CA SER A 631 -19.04 2.93 -38.24
C SER A 631 -18.49 1.88 -37.25
N ILE A 632 -18.51 2.17 -35.96
CA ILE A 632 -18.05 1.22 -34.91
C ILE A 632 -19.19 0.31 -34.47
N VAL A 633 -20.42 0.86 -34.31
CA VAL A 633 -21.55 0.13 -33.73
C VAL A 633 -22.36 -0.60 -34.81
N LEU A 634 -22.50 -0.01 -35.98
CA LEU A 634 -23.26 -0.53 -37.11
C LEU A 634 -22.41 -0.62 -38.41
N PRO A 635 -21.35 -1.44 -38.43
CA PRO A 635 -20.39 -1.46 -39.53
C PRO A 635 -20.99 -1.91 -40.86
N GLN A 636 -22.14 -2.59 -40.85
CA GLN A 636 -22.83 -3.08 -42.04
C GLN A 636 -23.79 -2.05 -42.65
N LYS A 637 -24.08 -0.94 -41.96
CA LYS A 637 -24.93 0.16 -42.53
C LYS A 637 -24.04 1.33 -42.89
N ALA A 638 -23.98 1.65 -44.20
CA ALA A 638 -23.28 2.83 -44.68
C ALA A 638 -24.11 4.10 -44.34
N ILE A 639 -24.04 4.53 -43.08
CA ILE A 639 -24.64 5.79 -42.62
C ILE A 639 -23.57 6.86 -42.86
N LYS A 640 -23.67 7.57 -43.96
CA LYS A 640 -22.87 8.75 -44.28
C LYS A 640 -23.54 9.98 -43.64
N ASP A 641 -22.76 10.79 -42.98
CA ASP A 641 -23.02 12.20 -42.60
C ASP A 641 -23.99 12.56 -41.47
N SER A 642 -24.32 11.70 -40.56
CA SER A 642 -24.90 12.15 -39.29
C SER A 642 -23.85 12.30 -38.22
N GLN A 643 -23.58 13.54 -37.76
CA GLN A 643 -22.76 13.76 -36.59
C GLN A 643 -23.49 13.17 -35.37
N PRO A 644 -22.86 12.23 -34.62
CA PRO A 644 -23.50 11.61 -33.46
C PRO A 644 -23.70 12.68 -32.39
N GLN A 645 -24.91 12.80 -31.90
CA GLN A 645 -25.21 13.70 -30.77
C GLN A 645 -24.36 13.31 -29.57
N PRO A 646 -23.76 14.27 -28.85
CA PRO A 646 -22.98 14.00 -27.63
C PRO A 646 -23.74 13.15 -26.60
N TYR A 647 -25.05 13.28 -26.58
CA TYR A 647 -25.95 12.48 -25.74
C TYR A 647 -25.89 10.98 -26.05
N LEU A 648 -25.90 10.60 -27.36
CA LEU A 648 -25.83 9.21 -27.79
C LEU A 648 -24.50 8.56 -27.34
N LYS A 649 -23.38 9.28 -27.48
CA LYS A 649 -22.07 8.78 -26.96
C LYS A 649 -22.12 8.50 -25.47
N SER A 650 -22.68 9.40 -24.68
CA SER A 650 -22.76 9.22 -23.21
C SER A 650 -23.68 8.06 -22.84
N GLN A 651 -24.77 7.82 -23.55
CA GLN A 651 -25.63 6.65 -23.35
C GLN A 651 -24.91 5.34 -23.67
N LEU A 652 -24.22 5.26 -24.80
CA LEU A 652 -23.46 4.06 -25.19
C LEU A 652 -22.36 3.73 -24.19
N VAL A 653 -21.67 4.74 -23.69
CA VAL A 653 -20.62 4.57 -22.67
C VAL A 653 -21.20 4.09 -21.33
N ARG A 654 -22.33 4.64 -20.90
CA ARG A 654 -23.03 4.18 -19.69
C ARG A 654 -23.49 2.73 -19.81
N GLU A 655 -23.94 2.29 -20.98
CA GLU A 655 -24.31 0.89 -21.20
C GLU A 655 -23.11 -0.05 -21.08
N ILE A 656 -21.94 0.36 -21.60
CA ILE A 656 -20.70 -0.39 -21.42
C ILE A 656 -20.33 -0.48 -19.92
N ASP A 657 -20.40 0.64 -19.20
CA ASP A 657 -20.07 0.73 -17.79
C ASP A 657 -21.01 -0.13 -16.93
N PHE A 658 -22.31 -0.14 -17.26
CA PHE A 658 -23.31 -0.97 -16.61
C PHE A 658 -23.05 -2.46 -16.84
N ALA A 659 -22.83 -2.87 -18.07
CA ALA A 659 -22.55 -4.26 -18.39
C ALA A 659 -21.23 -4.72 -17.78
N TRP A 660 -20.23 -3.87 -17.71
CA TRP A 660 -18.95 -4.13 -17.04
C TRP A 660 -19.11 -4.28 -15.53
N ALA A 661 -19.89 -3.42 -14.87
CA ALA A 661 -20.18 -3.53 -13.44
C ALA A 661 -20.90 -4.85 -13.11
N ASN A 662 -21.88 -5.25 -13.93
CA ASN A 662 -22.55 -6.55 -13.77
C ASN A 662 -21.61 -7.74 -14.01
N TYR A 663 -20.66 -7.59 -14.94
CA TYR A 663 -19.61 -8.59 -15.17
C TYR A 663 -18.72 -8.73 -13.94
N LEU A 664 -18.25 -7.63 -13.34
CA LEU A 664 -17.42 -7.66 -12.10
C LEU A 664 -18.16 -8.30 -10.93
N GLU A 665 -19.46 -8.03 -10.78
CA GLU A 665 -20.29 -8.72 -9.77
C GLU A 665 -20.40 -10.22 -10.05
N GLY A 666 -20.55 -10.59 -11.34
CA GLY A 666 -20.56 -11.99 -11.76
C GLY A 666 -19.24 -12.72 -11.46
N LEU A 667 -18.11 -12.03 -11.60
CA LEU A 667 -16.79 -12.58 -11.24
C LEU A 667 -16.67 -12.96 -9.77
N GLU A 668 -17.19 -12.12 -8.86
CA GLU A 668 -17.19 -12.44 -7.41
C GLU A 668 -18.02 -13.69 -7.14
N LYS A 669 -19.16 -13.85 -7.81
CA LYS A 669 -20.00 -15.06 -7.72
C LYS A 669 -19.25 -16.30 -8.23
N VAL A 670 -18.57 -16.19 -9.38
CA VAL A 670 -17.76 -17.29 -9.96
C VAL A 670 -16.62 -17.67 -9.01
N LYS A 671 -15.91 -16.69 -8.46
CA LYS A 671 -14.81 -16.92 -7.52
C LYS A 671 -15.28 -17.70 -6.27
N ASN A 672 -16.41 -17.31 -5.71
CA ASN A 672 -16.99 -18.00 -4.56
C ASN A 672 -17.43 -19.43 -4.91
N LEU A 673 -18.04 -19.63 -6.09
CA LEU A 673 -18.46 -20.96 -6.54
C LEU A 673 -17.27 -21.91 -6.79
N VAL A 674 -16.19 -21.41 -7.39
CA VAL A 674 -14.98 -22.22 -7.65
C VAL A 674 -14.30 -22.63 -6.35
N ASN A 675 -14.23 -21.74 -5.36
CA ASN A 675 -13.66 -22.06 -4.04
C ASN A 675 -14.48 -23.12 -3.28
N VAL A 676 -15.81 -23.12 -3.42
CA VAL A 676 -16.69 -24.15 -2.81
C VAL A 676 -16.56 -25.49 -3.54
N ARG A 677 -16.30 -25.49 -4.85
CA ARG A 677 -16.11 -26.70 -5.66
C ARG A 677 -14.72 -27.35 -5.54
N GLY A 678 -13.88 -26.94 -4.58
CA GLY A 678 -12.55 -27.52 -4.31
C GLY A 678 -12.51 -29.04 -4.07
N TRP A 679 -13.63 -29.74 -4.21
CA TRP A 679 -13.81 -31.19 -4.19
C TRP A 679 -13.80 -31.84 -5.61
N LEU A 680 -13.70 -31.02 -6.69
CA LEU A 680 -13.62 -31.51 -8.05
C LEU A 680 -12.15 -31.72 -8.47
N PRO A 681 -11.86 -32.72 -9.34
CA PRO A 681 -10.50 -33.04 -9.74
C PRO A 681 -9.84 -32.01 -10.68
N GLN A 682 -10.49 -30.87 -10.95
CA GLN A 682 -9.95 -29.80 -11.79
C GLN A 682 -9.27 -28.71 -10.94
N ASP A 683 -8.17 -28.16 -11.46
CA ASP A 683 -7.49 -27.00 -10.84
C ASP A 683 -8.50 -25.83 -10.69
N PRO A 684 -8.69 -25.27 -9.49
CA PRO A 684 -9.58 -24.14 -9.25
C PRO A 684 -9.27 -22.92 -10.16
N GLN A 685 -8.02 -22.72 -10.53
CA GLN A 685 -7.61 -21.63 -11.43
C GLN A 685 -8.08 -21.87 -12.87
N GLU A 686 -7.99 -23.11 -13.37
CA GLU A 686 -8.49 -23.46 -14.70
C GLU A 686 -10.01 -23.33 -14.76
N ALA A 687 -10.73 -23.83 -13.76
CA ALA A 687 -12.19 -23.71 -13.67
C ALA A 687 -12.62 -22.23 -13.67
N PHE A 688 -11.95 -21.38 -12.89
CA PHE A 688 -12.19 -19.94 -12.89
C PHE A 688 -11.93 -19.32 -14.27
N PHE A 689 -10.84 -19.69 -14.93
CA PHE A 689 -10.50 -19.22 -16.27
C PHE A 689 -11.61 -19.52 -17.30
N TRP A 690 -12.11 -20.73 -17.31
CA TRP A 690 -13.17 -21.16 -18.24
C TRP A 690 -14.49 -20.40 -18.00
N GLU A 691 -14.95 -20.38 -16.75
CA GLU A 691 -16.21 -19.73 -16.41
C GLU A 691 -16.17 -18.22 -16.63
N THR A 692 -15.08 -17.56 -16.27
CA THR A 692 -14.93 -16.11 -16.49
C THR A 692 -14.79 -15.77 -17.97
N SER A 693 -14.12 -16.61 -18.79
CA SER A 693 -14.00 -16.40 -20.22
C SER A 693 -15.37 -16.51 -20.90
N LYS A 694 -16.20 -17.48 -20.51
CA LYS A 694 -17.55 -17.65 -21.02
C LYS A 694 -18.46 -16.48 -20.61
N LEU A 695 -18.37 -16.05 -19.36
CA LEU A 695 -19.10 -14.90 -18.84
C LEU A 695 -18.73 -13.63 -19.61
N PHE A 696 -17.42 -13.40 -19.85
CA PHE A 696 -16.93 -12.25 -20.60
C PHE A 696 -17.42 -12.23 -22.05
N GLN A 697 -17.39 -13.36 -22.76
CA GLN A 697 -17.92 -13.46 -24.12
C GLN A 697 -19.42 -13.14 -24.16
N THR A 698 -20.18 -13.61 -23.17
CA THR A 698 -21.61 -13.32 -23.07
C THR A 698 -21.86 -11.84 -22.82
N THR A 699 -21.07 -11.23 -21.92
CA THR A 699 -21.11 -9.77 -21.65
C THR A 699 -20.77 -8.95 -22.89
N CYS A 700 -19.74 -9.33 -23.65
CA CYS A 700 -19.38 -8.63 -24.90
C CYS A 700 -20.47 -8.73 -25.96
N ARG A 701 -21.15 -9.88 -26.09
CA ARG A 701 -22.30 -10.04 -27.01
C ARG A 701 -23.47 -9.16 -26.57
N HIS A 702 -23.78 -9.12 -25.29
CA HIS A 702 -24.81 -8.27 -24.71
C HIS A 702 -24.54 -6.79 -24.96
N ILE A 703 -23.32 -6.32 -24.63
CA ILE A 703 -22.90 -4.92 -24.92
C ILE A 703 -23.15 -4.59 -26.42
N ARG A 704 -22.67 -5.43 -27.34
CA ARG A 704 -22.81 -5.19 -28.77
C ARG A 704 -24.28 -5.09 -29.18
N LYS A 705 -25.13 -6.01 -28.72
CA LYS A 705 -26.55 -6.01 -29.03
C LYS A 705 -27.25 -4.75 -28.52
N ARG A 706 -27.04 -4.40 -27.24
CA ARG A 706 -27.65 -3.23 -26.61
C ARG A 706 -27.20 -1.92 -27.29
N MET A 707 -25.93 -1.80 -27.62
CA MET A 707 -25.43 -0.62 -28.36
C MET A 707 -26.05 -0.48 -29.73
N GLN A 708 -26.25 -1.58 -30.44
CA GLN A 708 -26.95 -1.58 -31.75
C GLN A 708 -28.41 -1.14 -31.60
N GLU A 709 -29.12 -1.66 -30.60
CA GLU A 709 -30.51 -1.27 -30.31
C GLU A 709 -30.62 0.22 -29.98
N ILE A 710 -29.78 0.73 -29.06
CA ILE A 710 -29.77 2.16 -28.69
C ILE A 710 -29.47 3.04 -29.91
N THR A 711 -28.50 2.63 -30.73
CA THR A 711 -28.10 3.40 -31.92
C THR A 711 -29.19 3.40 -32.99
N LEU A 712 -29.86 2.27 -33.20
CA LEU A 712 -30.99 2.19 -34.15
C LEU A 712 -32.17 3.05 -33.67
N ASN A 713 -32.54 2.99 -32.41
CA ASN A 713 -33.60 3.82 -31.82
C ASN A 713 -33.30 5.33 -31.88
N SER A 714 -32.02 5.73 -31.96
CA SER A 714 -31.64 7.13 -32.11
C SER A 714 -31.69 7.62 -33.57
N LEU A 715 -31.86 6.73 -34.51
CA LEU A 715 -32.01 7.03 -35.97
C LEU A 715 -33.46 7.08 -36.39
N THR A 716 -34.35 6.47 -35.59
CA THR A 716 -35.82 6.63 -35.75
C THR A 716 -36.29 7.82 -34.94
#